data_fddebde1522ec81e0136ef30727227e3
#
_entry.id   fddebde1522ec81e0136ef30727227e3
#
_cell.length_a   1.000
_cell.length_b   1.000
_cell.length_c   1.000
_cell.angle_alpha   90.00
_cell.angle_beta   90.00
_cell.angle_gamma   90.00
#
_symmetry.space_group_name_H-M   'P 1'
#
loop_
_entity.id
_entity.type
_entity.pdbx_description
1 polymer ?
#
loop_
_entity_poly.entity_id
_entity_poly.type
_entity_poly.pdbx_seq_one_letter_code
_entity_poly.pdbx_strand_id
1 'polypeptide(L)'
;MKEIYINADDYNSDSIRTIQGNNNAEEYKIYLQYDNEKIDLTGKTVNLGFLRVGSTEGDIIENLNVTNPKEGEITLKITNKISKRNGTYSCQLAILGEGDFLEHTATFTLTVENNIFSDITKAIADSKDFTYLENILDKASKLSEKLKENTSSATNANSNLESNITEANNINSKLLENTSAATGLNKNLESNIDLAKEVKETIKDLDTKNIEATEKIERLEGLNAKAEELSNNINEALPVKDALIKNTESAKIINNELIATNNDAKVKKTDLDNSLEETKKYISSLDDSKNIVQMQLDINDLKSGLKDNQSLEYHGNNITASNTLEGRTENMIIKGQTLNNLIKNGKVDMVIDKSISPDNRIYRMKTSYPLTAGNTYIGYINITKFEGDSTYGLRIYGMPKDEANGYYTIAMKTGWHKFIWKTQSTTKNFDEIGIYMDSGDYAKNCKITFNSFMLFEQNSESEKIFLTEYFEGLKSFGEAEKEGDKYKISILSHSENLFNYKTMYSTDWVTGDGKIINSGDGKYYSIKVPIFKTGVKYYIKSDVLNRNVIAFLDENNKILKAEVVSLKNPIETPTTPYGTKYILAYLNANGYDNDISNGIVVSLDKTISYASYKDPNKKDILIKEPLKEREYIYEDNGQVKVYRPTKQYTFTGNETSIIKWATVKDENFIGFYITNDDIPNLTSKRSLVVCNNFPSVDGVITKRNMYIAANSVNICIEKSALATPDIEGFRAWLKANPTTIVYQLAEPTVEIVENCVDIDLDTYQEKTYFNILNSIPGSLDFKVPSNIGSLVQSNAKEINNINEFINNFILKALLEMNKDLAAIKIKNGLN
;
A
#
# COMPACT_ATOMS: atom_id res chain seq x y z
N MET A 1 1.92 -12.38 -25.21
CA MET A 1 1.60 -11.57 -26.41
C MET A 1 0.09 -11.59 -26.56
N LYS A 2 -0.54 -10.42 -26.68
CA LYS A 2 -2.00 -10.29 -26.86
C LYS A 2 -2.28 -10.18 -28.36
N GLU A 3 -3.39 -10.74 -28.86
CA GLU A 3 -3.77 -10.68 -30.27
C GLU A 3 -5.03 -9.84 -30.40
N ILE A 4 -5.08 -9.01 -31.42
CA ILE A 4 -6.24 -8.20 -31.78
C ILE A 4 -6.45 -8.26 -33.31
N TYR A 5 -7.69 -8.18 -33.71
CA TYR A 5 -8.10 -8.19 -35.12
C TYR A 5 -8.62 -6.81 -35.47
N ILE A 6 -8.04 -6.21 -36.51
CA ILE A 6 -8.42 -4.91 -36.99
C ILE A 6 -8.97 -5.02 -38.39
N ASN A 7 -10.22 -4.68 -38.53
CA ASN A 7 -10.87 -4.57 -39.84
C ASN A 7 -10.45 -3.27 -40.52
N ALA A 8 -10.13 -3.35 -41.78
CA ALA A 8 -9.72 -2.17 -42.54
C ALA A 8 -10.91 -1.30 -42.94
N ASP A 9 -12.07 -1.90 -43.17
CA ASP A 9 -13.25 -1.28 -43.80
C ASP A 9 -14.46 -1.09 -42.86
N ASP A 10 -14.49 -1.73 -41.70
CA ASP A 10 -15.64 -1.68 -40.80
C ASP A 10 -15.22 -1.41 -39.34
N TYR A 11 -16.20 -1.22 -38.48
CA TYR A 11 -16.01 -0.90 -37.07
C TYR A 11 -15.20 -1.96 -36.34
N ASN A 12 -14.17 -1.53 -35.63
CA ASN A 12 -13.31 -2.38 -34.83
C ASN A 12 -13.79 -2.44 -33.37
N SER A 13 -14.23 -3.63 -32.93
CA SER A 13 -14.57 -3.89 -31.51
C SER A 13 -13.34 -4.15 -30.65
N ASP A 14 -12.26 -4.63 -31.26
CA ASP A 14 -11.01 -4.89 -30.55
C ASP A 14 -10.31 -3.59 -30.14
N SER A 15 -9.73 -3.61 -28.98
CA SER A 15 -9.06 -2.44 -28.42
C SER A 15 -7.76 -2.82 -27.73
N ILE A 16 -6.81 -1.91 -27.80
CA ILE A 16 -5.55 -2.02 -27.07
C ILE A 16 -5.72 -1.36 -25.71
N ARG A 17 -5.23 -2.01 -24.65
CA ARG A 17 -5.19 -1.42 -23.32
C ARG A 17 -3.81 -1.57 -22.71
N THR A 18 -3.32 -0.49 -22.18
CA THR A 18 -2.04 -0.44 -21.46
C THR A 18 -2.09 0.55 -20.30
N ILE A 19 -1.09 0.53 -19.48
CA ILE A 19 -0.95 1.46 -18.35
C ILE A 19 0.03 2.58 -18.74
N GLN A 20 -0.25 3.77 -18.30
CA GLN A 20 0.61 4.92 -18.54
C GLN A 20 2.04 4.67 -18.03
N GLY A 21 3.02 4.92 -18.87
CA GLY A 21 4.43 4.74 -18.56
C GLY A 21 4.99 3.34 -18.83
N ASN A 22 4.17 2.38 -19.26
CA ASN A 22 4.67 1.08 -19.72
C ASN A 22 5.62 1.28 -20.90
N ASN A 23 6.77 0.62 -20.85
CA ASN A 23 7.77 0.67 -21.91
C ASN A 23 8.35 -0.71 -22.17
N ASN A 24 8.09 -1.25 -23.36
CA ASN A 24 8.46 -2.60 -23.78
C ASN A 24 7.92 -3.74 -22.89
N ALA A 25 6.98 -3.45 -22.01
CA ALA A 25 6.39 -4.42 -21.09
C ALA A 25 5.27 -5.26 -21.74
N GLU A 26 4.67 -4.76 -22.79
CA GLU A 26 3.55 -5.38 -23.48
C GLU A 26 3.78 -5.41 -25.00
N GLU A 27 3.31 -6.47 -25.62
CA GLU A 27 3.40 -6.68 -27.06
C GLU A 27 2.09 -7.25 -27.59
N TYR A 28 1.61 -6.62 -28.64
CA TYR A 28 0.38 -6.99 -29.33
C TYR A 28 0.67 -7.52 -30.71
N LYS A 29 0.03 -8.62 -31.07
CA LYS A 29 -0.10 -9.07 -32.44
C LYS A 29 -1.38 -8.51 -33.03
N ILE A 30 -1.27 -7.76 -34.06
CA ILE A 30 -2.37 -7.15 -34.76
C ILE A 30 -2.54 -7.91 -36.10
N TYR A 31 -3.74 -8.44 -36.33
CA TYR A 31 -4.11 -9.08 -37.57
C TYR A 31 -5.03 -8.15 -38.36
N LEU A 32 -4.59 -7.76 -39.54
CA LEU A 32 -5.40 -6.93 -40.45
C LEU A 32 -6.27 -7.79 -41.31
N GLN A 33 -7.53 -7.40 -41.38
CA GLN A 33 -8.55 -8.10 -42.16
C GLN A 33 -9.37 -7.11 -42.99
N TYR A 34 -9.87 -7.58 -44.11
CA TYR A 34 -10.84 -6.89 -44.95
C TYR A 34 -12.02 -7.84 -45.14
N ASP A 35 -13.21 -7.48 -44.72
CA ASP A 35 -14.41 -8.32 -44.75
C ASP A 35 -14.18 -9.74 -44.15
N ASN A 36 -13.43 -9.78 -43.04
CA ASN A 36 -12.96 -11.00 -42.36
C ASN A 36 -11.93 -11.84 -43.13
N GLU A 37 -11.44 -11.39 -44.28
CA GLU A 37 -10.31 -11.98 -44.99
C GLU A 37 -8.99 -11.26 -44.59
N LYS A 38 -7.92 -12.00 -44.55
CA LYS A 38 -6.61 -11.49 -44.15
C LYS A 38 -6.00 -10.61 -45.25
N ILE A 39 -5.43 -9.50 -44.87
CA ILE A 39 -4.76 -8.58 -45.79
C ILE A 39 -3.31 -9.02 -46.02
N ASP A 40 -2.92 -9.24 -47.25
CA ASP A 40 -1.51 -9.51 -47.61
C ASP A 40 -0.69 -8.20 -47.52
N LEU A 41 0.23 -8.17 -46.59
CA LEU A 41 1.15 -7.04 -46.34
C LEU A 41 2.53 -7.25 -47.00
N THR A 42 2.68 -8.20 -47.93
CA THR A 42 3.97 -8.45 -48.59
C THR A 42 4.42 -7.21 -49.38
N GLY A 43 5.60 -6.73 -49.07
CA GLY A 43 6.17 -5.50 -49.68
C GLY A 43 5.54 -4.19 -49.20
N LYS A 44 4.67 -4.24 -48.19
CA LYS A 44 4.03 -3.06 -47.63
C LYS A 44 4.65 -2.70 -46.28
N THR A 45 4.61 -1.45 -45.93
CA THR A 45 4.94 -0.93 -44.62
C THR A 45 3.68 -0.44 -43.93
N VAL A 46 3.64 -0.55 -42.62
CA VAL A 46 2.47 -0.13 -41.83
C VAL A 46 2.89 0.86 -40.76
N ASN A 47 2.15 1.95 -40.69
CA ASN A 47 2.32 2.99 -39.66
C ASN A 47 1.09 3.02 -38.76
N LEU A 48 1.28 3.32 -37.49
CA LEU A 48 0.19 3.52 -36.54
C LEU A 48 0.10 5.01 -36.19
N GLY A 49 -0.99 5.65 -36.58
CA GLY A 49 -1.41 6.94 -36.05
C GLY A 49 -2.31 6.76 -34.85
N PHE A 50 -2.09 7.55 -33.81
CA PHE A 50 -2.97 7.57 -32.66
C PHE A 50 -3.20 9.01 -32.19
N LEU A 51 -4.44 9.37 -31.97
CA LEU A 51 -4.90 10.68 -31.58
C LEU A 51 -5.76 10.58 -30.31
N ARG A 52 -5.45 11.36 -29.31
CA ARG A 52 -6.20 11.38 -28.06
C ARG A 52 -7.60 11.95 -28.29
N VAL A 53 -8.62 11.22 -27.88
CA VAL A 53 -10.03 11.62 -28.05
C VAL A 53 -10.30 12.95 -27.32
N GLY A 54 -10.90 13.89 -28.04
CA GLY A 54 -11.19 15.23 -27.53
C GLY A 54 -9.98 16.16 -27.45
N SER A 55 -8.88 15.86 -28.14
CA SER A 55 -7.64 16.60 -28.11
C SER A 55 -7.02 16.65 -29.53
N THR A 56 -6.08 17.54 -29.74
CA THR A 56 -5.20 17.55 -30.93
C THR A 56 -3.88 16.83 -30.69
N GLU A 57 -3.73 16.20 -29.54
CA GLU A 57 -2.52 15.46 -29.16
C GLU A 57 -2.53 14.08 -29.77
N GLY A 58 -1.62 13.84 -30.66
CA GLY A 58 -1.42 12.55 -31.33
C GLY A 58 0.02 12.37 -31.76
N ASP A 59 0.34 11.20 -32.24
CA ASP A 59 1.65 10.88 -32.80
C ASP A 59 1.54 9.73 -33.80
N ILE A 60 2.62 9.46 -34.51
CA ILE A 60 2.71 8.36 -35.48
C ILE A 60 3.89 7.47 -35.11
N ILE A 61 3.66 6.16 -35.17
CA ILE A 61 4.71 5.15 -35.13
C ILE A 61 4.87 4.63 -36.55
N GLU A 62 6.00 4.92 -37.14
CA GLU A 62 6.33 4.50 -38.47
C GLU A 62 6.95 3.10 -38.49
N ASN A 63 6.75 2.38 -39.59
CA ASN A 63 7.39 1.10 -39.88
C ASN A 63 7.17 0.05 -38.77
N LEU A 64 5.92 -0.22 -38.43
CA LEU A 64 5.59 -1.33 -37.54
C LEU A 64 6.19 -2.64 -38.07
N ASN A 65 6.58 -3.51 -37.15
CA ASN A 65 7.18 -4.80 -37.50
C ASN A 65 6.11 -5.75 -38.07
N VAL A 66 6.07 -5.92 -39.40
CA VAL A 66 5.24 -6.90 -40.06
C VAL A 66 5.86 -8.28 -39.92
N THR A 67 5.31 -9.08 -39.01
CA THR A 67 5.89 -10.37 -38.60
C THR A 67 5.46 -11.53 -39.48
N ASN A 68 4.28 -11.47 -40.04
CA ASN A 68 3.82 -12.44 -41.07
C ASN A 68 3.00 -11.69 -42.13
N PRO A 69 3.64 -11.26 -43.23
CA PRO A 69 2.96 -10.41 -44.22
C PRO A 69 1.73 -11.09 -44.84
N LYS A 70 1.80 -12.39 -45.15
CA LYS A 70 0.70 -13.11 -45.79
C LYS A 70 -0.54 -13.34 -44.93
N GLU A 71 -0.35 -13.25 -43.62
CA GLU A 71 -1.41 -13.35 -42.62
C GLU A 71 -1.89 -11.99 -42.11
N GLY A 72 -1.38 -10.91 -42.67
CA GLY A 72 -1.68 -9.55 -42.18
C GLY A 72 -1.19 -9.29 -40.76
N GLU A 73 -0.19 -10.04 -40.29
CA GLU A 73 0.27 -9.98 -38.89
C GLU A 73 1.33 -8.89 -38.70
N ILE A 74 1.07 -8.04 -37.75
CA ILE A 74 1.97 -6.99 -37.35
C ILE A 74 2.20 -7.10 -35.85
N THR A 75 3.42 -6.89 -35.42
CA THR A 75 3.74 -6.82 -34.00
C THR A 75 3.89 -5.37 -33.55
N LEU A 76 3.05 -4.95 -32.62
CA LEU A 76 3.12 -3.65 -31.96
C LEU A 76 3.64 -3.82 -30.52
N LYS A 77 4.78 -3.25 -30.27
CA LYS A 77 5.34 -3.17 -28.92
C LYS A 77 4.92 -1.87 -28.25
N ILE A 78 4.33 -1.96 -27.08
CA ILE A 78 3.94 -0.78 -26.33
C ILE A 78 5.19 -0.12 -25.77
N THR A 79 5.54 1.00 -26.35
CA THR A 79 6.66 1.82 -25.91
C THR A 79 6.16 3.02 -25.09
N ASN A 80 7.05 3.69 -24.42
CA ASN A 80 6.73 4.93 -23.71
C ASN A 80 6.19 6.04 -24.65
N LYS A 81 6.40 5.94 -25.94
CA LYS A 81 5.80 6.85 -26.93
C LYS A 81 4.27 6.69 -26.94
N ILE A 82 3.77 5.46 -26.85
CA ILE A 82 2.35 5.12 -26.81
C ILE A 82 1.74 5.39 -25.45
N SER A 83 2.41 4.94 -24.41
CA SER A 83 1.90 4.95 -23.03
C SER A 83 2.17 6.26 -22.27
N LYS A 84 2.64 7.29 -22.96
CA LYS A 84 3.12 8.55 -22.34
C LYS A 84 2.05 9.26 -21.51
N ARG A 85 0.84 9.29 -21.97
CA ARG A 85 -0.27 9.98 -21.29
C ARG A 85 -1.48 9.07 -21.22
N ASN A 86 -2.14 9.07 -20.08
CA ASN A 86 -3.40 8.34 -19.88
C ASN A 86 -4.53 8.95 -20.70
N GLY A 87 -5.48 8.15 -21.06
CA GLY A 87 -6.66 8.53 -21.81
C GLY A 87 -7.01 7.55 -22.90
N THR A 88 -8.09 7.83 -23.58
CA THR A 88 -8.52 7.05 -24.74
C THR A 88 -8.03 7.72 -26.00
N TYR A 89 -7.45 6.94 -26.88
CA TYR A 89 -6.94 7.38 -28.18
C TYR A 89 -7.72 6.68 -29.29
N SER A 90 -8.05 7.40 -30.32
CA SER A 90 -8.49 6.85 -31.58
C SER A 90 -7.26 6.52 -32.41
N CYS A 91 -7.16 5.29 -32.83
CA CYS A 91 -6.03 4.73 -33.55
C CYS A 91 -6.45 4.38 -34.97
N GLN A 92 -5.51 4.47 -35.90
CA GLN A 92 -5.69 4.08 -37.28
C GLN A 92 -4.36 3.60 -37.86
N LEU A 93 -4.40 2.52 -38.61
CA LEU A 93 -3.23 2.07 -39.33
C LEU A 93 -3.24 2.61 -40.77
N ALA A 94 -2.07 2.98 -41.24
CA ALA A 94 -1.82 3.37 -42.60
C ALA A 94 -0.90 2.34 -43.25
N ILE A 95 -1.38 1.70 -44.32
CA ILE A 95 -0.67 0.69 -45.08
C ILE A 95 -0.10 1.38 -46.34
N LEU A 96 1.20 1.35 -46.48
CA LEU A 96 1.92 1.95 -47.59
C LEU A 96 2.56 0.85 -48.45
N GLY A 97 2.47 0.99 -49.72
CA GLY A 97 3.05 0.05 -50.70
C GLY A 97 3.74 0.79 -51.84
N GLU A 98 4.19 0.02 -52.84
CA GLU A 98 4.82 0.59 -54.04
C GLU A 98 3.81 1.38 -54.91
N GLY A 99 4.27 2.42 -55.57
CA GLY A 99 3.47 3.19 -56.53
C GLY A 99 2.42 4.10 -55.92
N ASP A 100 2.76 4.82 -54.86
CA ASP A 100 1.88 5.74 -54.11
C ASP A 100 0.66 5.05 -53.44
N PHE A 101 0.72 3.72 -53.22
CA PHE A 101 -0.32 3.00 -52.50
C PHE A 101 -0.38 3.43 -51.07
N LEU A 102 -1.51 3.95 -50.65
CA LEU A 102 -1.82 4.32 -49.27
C LEU A 102 -3.25 3.95 -48.94
N GLU A 103 -3.43 3.10 -47.95
CA GLU A 103 -4.72 2.69 -47.43
C GLU A 103 -4.77 2.89 -45.90
N HIS A 104 -5.88 3.34 -45.38
CA HIS A 104 -6.10 3.53 -43.94
C HIS A 104 -7.18 2.57 -43.47
N THR A 105 -6.92 1.91 -42.35
CA THR A 105 -7.94 1.05 -41.70
C THR A 105 -9.07 1.88 -41.10
N ALA A 106 -10.18 1.26 -40.76
CA ALA A 106 -11.15 1.82 -39.85
C ALA A 106 -10.48 2.11 -38.49
N THR A 107 -11.03 3.05 -37.76
CA THR A 107 -10.46 3.42 -36.46
C THR A 107 -10.73 2.37 -35.40
N PHE A 108 -9.79 2.18 -34.48
CA PHE A 108 -9.93 1.37 -33.30
C PHE A 108 -9.45 2.12 -32.06
N THR A 109 -9.74 1.58 -30.91
CA THR A 109 -9.47 2.29 -29.65
C THR A 109 -8.21 1.77 -28.97
N LEU A 110 -7.41 2.69 -28.46
CA LEU A 110 -6.35 2.39 -27.51
C LEU A 110 -6.62 3.15 -26.21
N THR A 111 -6.68 2.44 -25.13
CA THR A 111 -6.84 3.05 -23.80
C THR A 111 -5.54 2.91 -23.01
N VAL A 112 -5.00 4.04 -22.62
CA VAL A 112 -3.90 4.14 -21.67
C VAL A 112 -4.50 4.45 -20.31
N GLU A 113 -4.50 3.46 -19.46
CA GLU A 113 -5.01 3.59 -18.10
C GLU A 113 -4.05 4.41 -17.24
N ASN A 114 -4.60 5.08 -16.27
CA ASN A 114 -3.80 5.92 -15.39
C ASN A 114 -2.80 5.07 -14.61
N ASN A 115 -1.57 5.52 -14.55
CA ASN A 115 -0.54 4.93 -13.71
C ASN A 115 -0.45 5.73 -12.42
N ILE A 116 -0.80 5.07 -11.31
CA ILE A 116 -0.74 5.67 -9.96
C ILE A 116 0.65 6.24 -9.67
N PHE A 117 1.70 5.58 -10.16
CA PHE A 117 3.06 6.11 -10.05
C PHE A 117 3.27 7.39 -10.88
N SER A 118 2.57 7.55 -12.03
CA SER A 118 2.67 8.78 -12.84
C SER A 118 1.89 9.94 -12.23
N ASP A 119 0.84 9.66 -11.46
CA ASP A 119 0.11 10.69 -10.72
C ASP A 119 0.90 11.13 -9.48
N ILE A 120 1.54 10.19 -8.81
CA ILE A 120 2.54 10.47 -7.77
C ILE A 120 3.68 11.31 -8.38
N THR A 121 4.13 10.96 -9.59
CA THR A 121 5.23 11.66 -10.29
C THR A 121 4.79 13.04 -10.79
N LYS A 122 3.52 13.22 -11.19
CA LYS A 122 2.99 14.55 -11.55
C LYS A 122 2.84 15.46 -10.32
N ALA A 123 2.36 14.91 -9.22
CA ALA A 123 2.32 15.61 -7.93
C ALA A 123 3.72 16.01 -7.44
N ILE A 124 4.74 15.26 -7.85
CA ILE A 124 6.15 15.52 -7.57
C ILE A 124 6.77 16.42 -8.65
N ALA A 125 6.34 16.34 -9.93
CA ALA A 125 6.86 17.15 -11.04
C ALA A 125 6.38 18.61 -11.01
N ASP A 126 5.20 18.87 -10.45
CA ASP A 126 4.70 20.22 -10.14
C ASP A 126 5.38 20.81 -8.87
N SER A 127 6.00 20.00 -8.06
CA SER A 127 6.99 20.39 -7.08
C SER A 127 8.38 20.41 -7.79
N LYS A 128 9.26 21.32 -7.43
CA LYS A 128 10.61 21.47 -8.00
C LYS A 128 11.52 20.21 -7.86
N ASP A 129 10.94 19.04 -7.59
CA ASP A 129 11.60 17.80 -7.19
C ASP A 129 11.68 16.72 -8.28
N PHE A 130 11.32 17.05 -9.55
CA PHE A 130 11.36 16.10 -10.67
C PHE A 130 12.76 15.49 -10.89
N THR A 131 13.79 16.29 -10.66
CA THR A 131 15.19 15.85 -10.74
C THR A 131 15.53 14.77 -9.69
N TYR A 132 14.75 14.69 -8.63
CA TYR A 132 14.93 13.71 -7.56
C TYR A 132 14.41 12.31 -7.95
N LEU A 133 13.31 12.23 -8.69
CA LEU A 133 12.74 10.95 -9.14
C LEU A 133 13.56 10.29 -10.26
N GLU A 134 14.09 11.06 -11.21
CA GLU A 134 15.04 10.52 -12.20
C GLU A 134 16.31 9.98 -11.51
N ASN A 135 16.82 10.70 -10.52
CA ASN A 135 17.92 10.20 -9.70
C ASN A 135 17.57 8.98 -8.83
N ILE A 136 16.28 8.84 -8.41
CA ILE A 136 15.83 7.64 -7.68
C ILE A 136 15.71 6.45 -8.64
N LEU A 137 15.18 6.63 -9.86
CA LEU A 137 15.03 5.54 -10.82
C LEU A 137 16.39 4.98 -11.27
N ASP A 138 17.34 5.86 -11.55
CA ASP A 138 18.72 5.45 -11.88
C ASP A 138 19.43 4.81 -10.68
N LYS A 139 19.17 5.34 -9.47
CA LYS A 139 19.66 4.73 -8.22
C LYS A 139 18.96 3.43 -7.87
N ALA A 140 17.67 3.28 -8.18
CA ALA A 140 16.92 2.04 -7.95
C ALA A 140 17.37 0.91 -8.89
N SER A 141 17.72 1.23 -10.14
CA SER A 141 18.32 0.26 -11.08
C SER A 141 19.71 -0.21 -10.60
N LYS A 142 20.56 0.72 -10.20
CA LYS A 142 21.88 0.41 -9.61
C LYS A 142 21.77 -0.25 -8.23
N LEU A 143 20.69 0.05 -7.49
CA LEU A 143 20.40 -0.56 -6.20
C LEU A 143 19.89 -2.00 -6.37
N SER A 144 19.16 -2.31 -7.45
CA SER A 144 18.69 -3.67 -7.76
C SER A 144 19.84 -4.61 -8.10
N GLU A 145 20.89 -4.12 -8.79
CA GLU A 145 22.11 -4.91 -9.00
C GLU A 145 22.90 -5.11 -7.70
N LYS A 146 23.06 -4.03 -6.91
CA LYS A 146 23.69 -4.14 -5.59
C LYS A 146 22.84 -4.96 -4.60
N LEU A 147 21.52 -5.02 -4.77
CA LEU A 147 20.65 -5.82 -3.93
C LEU A 147 20.89 -7.33 -4.19
N LYS A 148 21.14 -7.73 -5.42
CA LYS A 148 21.54 -9.12 -5.75
C LYS A 148 22.88 -9.51 -5.13
N GLU A 149 23.85 -8.63 -5.16
CA GLU A 149 25.15 -8.85 -4.52
C GLU A 149 25.01 -8.83 -2.98
N ASN A 150 24.20 -7.88 -2.45
CA ASN A 150 23.97 -7.77 -1.02
C ASN A 150 23.05 -8.87 -0.46
N THR A 151 22.17 -9.48 -1.29
CA THR A 151 21.30 -10.60 -0.83
C THR A 151 22.15 -11.83 -0.50
N SER A 152 23.18 -12.07 -1.29
CA SER A 152 24.12 -13.16 -1.02
C SER A 152 24.97 -12.89 0.24
N SER A 153 25.38 -11.64 0.41
CA SER A 153 26.10 -11.19 1.61
C SER A 153 25.20 -11.09 2.83
N ALA A 154 23.92 -10.70 2.64
CA ALA A 154 22.93 -10.62 3.70
C ALA A 154 22.48 -12.00 4.20
N THR A 155 22.49 -13.04 3.35
CA THR A 155 22.20 -14.41 3.80
C THR A 155 23.30 -14.92 4.74
N ASN A 156 24.56 -14.59 4.41
CA ASN A 156 25.69 -14.92 5.29
C ASN A 156 25.74 -14.03 6.55
N ALA A 157 25.36 -12.75 6.39
CA ALA A 157 25.24 -11.81 7.50
C ALA A 157 24.06 -12.16 8.43
N ASN A 158 22.96 -12.72 7.89
CA ASN A 158 21.78 -13.10 8.68
C ASN A 158 22.07 -14.29 9.60
N SER A 159 22.85 -15.27 9.10
CA SER A 159 23.28 -16.41 9.92
C SER A 159 24.22 -15.95 11.06
N ASN A 160 25.08 -14.96 10.74
CA ASN A 160 25.93 -14.33 11.76
C ASN A 160 25.13 -13.39 12.68
N LEU A 161 24.06 -12.76 12.16
CA LEU A 161 23.20 -11.85 12.92
C LEU A 161 22.30 -12.62 13.91
N GLU A 162 21.79 -13.81 13.54
CA GLU A 162 21.04 -14.68 14.47
C GLU A 162 21.94 -15.17 15.62
N SER A 163 23.18 -15.50 15.28
CA SER A 163 24.18 -15.80 16.32
C SER A 163 24.48 -14.58 17.19
N ASN A 164 24.65 -13.42 16.56
CA ASN A 164 24.94 -12.16 17.26
C ASN A 164 23.74 -11.63 18.05
N ILE A 165 22.51 -11.87 17.57
CA ILE A 165 21.27 -11.54 18.32
C ILE A 165 21.12 -12.43 19.55
N THR A 166 21.43 -13.71 19.42
CA THR A 166 21.46 -14.62 20.58
C THR A 166 22.53 -14.20 21.58
N GLU A 167 23.67 -13.80 21.08
CA GLU A 167 24.78 -13.30 21.89
C GLU A 167 24.47 -11.91 22.49
N ALA A 168 23.84 -11.01 21.71
CA ALA A 168 23.38 -9.68 22.19
C ALA A 168 22.26 -9.80 23.23
N ASN A 169 21.35 -10.75 23.08
CA ASN A 169 20.32 -11.02 24.10
C ASN A 169 20.93 -11.59 25.37
N ASN A 170 21.94 -12.46 25.24
CA ASN A 170 22.71 -12.92 26.38
C ASN A 170 23.55 -11.80 27.01
N ILE A 171 24.09 -10.91 26.19
CA ILE A 171 24.84 -9.71 26.65
C ILE A 171 23.86 -8.73 27.30
N ASN A 172 22.66 -8.53 26.77
CA ASN A 172 21.66 -7.63 27.36
C ASN A 172 21.11 -8.16 28.68
N SER A 173 20.92 -9.49 28.79
CA SER A 173 20.59 -10.12 30.07
C SER A 173 21.71 -9.97 31.09
N LYS A 174 22.96 -10.18 30.63
CA LYS A 174 24.15 -9.95 31.45
C LYS A 174 24.37 -8.45 31.77
N LEU A 175 23.97 -7.54 30.86
CA LEU A 175 24.04 -6.10 31.11
C LEU A 175 23.01 -5.65 32.14
N LEU A 176 21.80 -6.24 32.13
CA LEU A 176 20.80 -6.03 33.18
C LEU A 176 21.25 -6.61 34.53
N GLU A 177 21.88 -7.78 34.54
CA GLU A 177 22.51 -8.38 35.74
C GLU A 177 23.68 -7.52 36.19
N ASN A 178 24.53 -7.06 35.26
CA ASN A 178 25.67 -6.22 35.58
C ASN A 178 25.24 -4.79 35.99
N THR A 179 24.12 -4.24 35.49
CA THR A 179 23.58 -2.96 35.95
C THR A 179 22.97 -3.08 37.33
N SER A 180 22.29 -4.20 37.62
CA SER A 180 21.82 -4.49 38.96
C SER A 180 22.97 -4.79 39.93
N ALA A 181 23.99 -5.51 39.42
CA ALA A 181 25.23 -5.75 40.19
C ALA A 181 26.04 -4.47 40.38
N ALA A 182 26.10 -3.56 39.36
CA ALA A 182 26.78 -2.28 39.48
C ALA A 182 26.07 -1.31 40.45
N THR A 183 24.74 -1.37 40.52
CA THR A 183 23.98 -0.61 41.53
C THR A 183 24.20 -1.20 42.93
N GLY A 184 24.30 -2.54 43.03
CA GLY A 184 24.73 -3.23 44.25
C GLY A 184 26.19 -2.94 44.62
N LEU A 185 27.05 -2.89 43.58
CA LEU A 185 28.46 -2.55 43.74
C LEU A 185 28.72 -1.08 44.11
N ASN A 186 27.89 -0.12 43.63
CA ASN A 186 27.98 1.28 44.10
C ASN A 186 27.61 1.40 45.59
N LYS A 187 26.59 0.65 45.99
CA LYS A 187 26.22 0.59 47.41
C LYS A 187 27.28 -0.13 48.28
N ASN A 188 27.94 -1.13 47.67
CA ASN A 188 29.07 -1.80 48.31
C ASN A 188 30.35 -0.97 48.21
N LEU A 189 30.51 -0.13 47.18
CA LEU A 189 31.67 0.77 47.07
C LEU A 189 31.67 1.88 48.14
N GLU A 190 30.50 2.42 48.45
CA GLU A 190 30.36 3.31 49.62
C GLU A 190 30.70 2.60 50.95
N SER A 191 30.22 1.34 51.09
CA SER A 191 30.57 0.50 52.23
C SER A 191 32.04 0.07 52.26
N ASN A 192 32.63 -0.16 51.08
CA ASN A 192 34.03 -0.55 50.93
C ASN A 192 35.02 0.62 51.03
N ILE A 193 34.57 1.85 50.79
CA ILE A 193 35.36 3.05 51.07
C ILE A 193 35.53 3.21 52.58
N ASP A 194 34.53 2.85 53.33
CA ASP A 194 34.65 2.83 54.80
C ASP A 194 35.47 1.63 55.32
N LEU A 195 35.36 0.46 54.64
CA LEU A 195 36.23 -0.69 54.91
C LEU A 195 37.65 -0.49 54.39
N ALA A 196 37.88 0.24 53.31
CA ALA A 196 39.24 0.53 52.80
C ALA A 196 40.02 1.46 53.72
N LYS A 197 39.35 2.22 54.61
CA LYS A 197 40.00 2.93 55.68
C LYS A 197 40.51 2.01 56.82
N GLU A 198 39.82 0.86 57.00
CA GLU A 198 40.27 -0.16 57.97
C GLU A 198 41.31 -1.11 57.36
N VAL A 199 41.25 -1.40 56.08
CA VAL A 199 42.17 -2.35 55.37
C VAL A 199 43.54 -1.74 55.08
N LYS A 200 43.73 -0.42 55.27
CA LYS A 200 45.05 0.20 55.14
C LYS A 200 46.08 -0.39 56.12
N GLU A 201 45.63 -1.21 57.05
CA GLU A 201 46.57 -1.88 58.02
C GLU A 201 46.82 -3.38 57.72
N THR A 202 46.16 -3.98 56.71
CA THR A 202 46.31 -5.43 56.45
C THR A 202 46.76 -5.78 55.04
N ILE A 203 47.69 -5.04 54.43
CA ILE A 203 48.36 -5.49 53.23
C ILE A 203 49.56 -6.40 53.63
N LYS A 204 49.26 -7.67 53.90
CA LYS A 204 50.20 -8.77 53.92
C LYS A 204 49.50 -10.03 53.39
N ASP A 205 49.19 -10.05 52.07
CA ASP A 205 48.91 -11.38 51.52
C ASP A 205 49.30 -11.44 50.04
N LEU A 206 50.57 -11.71 49.79
CA LEU A 206 51.13 -11.99 48.47
C LEU A 206 50.61 -13.30 47.89
N ASP A 207 50.10 -14.21 48.73
CA ASP A 207 49.59 -15.52 48.28
C ASP A 207 48.23 -15.42 47.60
N THR A 208 47.38 -14.48 48.03
CA THR A 208 46.09 -14.29 47.37
C THR A 208 46.20 -13.76 45.94
N LYS A 209 47.23 -12.90 45.70
CA LYS A 209 47.53 -12.43 44.32
C LYS A 209 48.10 -13.52 43.41
N ASN A 210 48.82 -14.47 43.97
CA ASN A 210 49.31 -15.60 43.18
C ASN A 210 48.19 -16.57 42.79
N ILE A 211 47.21 -16.79 43.68
CA ILE A 211 46.01 -17.58 43.36
C ILE A 211 45.21 -16.92 42.24
N GLU A 212 44.95 -15.61 42.35
CA GLU A 212 44.23 -14.87 41.27
C GLU A 212 45.01 -14.84 39.92
N ALA A 213 46.34 -14.85 39.97
CA ALA A 213 47.18 -14.93 38.76
C ALA A 213 47.10 -16.34 38.16
N THR A 214 47.09 -17.40 39.01
CA THR A 214 46.94 -18.80 38.58
C THR A 214 45.58 -19.03 37.95
N GLU A 215 44.49 -18.51 38.55
CA GLU A 215 43.14 -18.59 37.95
C GLU A 215 43.04 -17.82 36.61
N LYS A 216 43.76 -16.68 36.47
CA LYS A 216 43.80 -15.96 35.18
C LYS A 216 44.61 -16.70 34.13
N ILE A 217 45.65 -17.45 34.52
CA ILE A 217 46.43 -18.28 33.62
C ILE A 217 45.60 -19.49 33.16
N GLU A 218 44.87 -20.17 34.03
CA GLU A 218 43.94 -21.25 33.69
C GLU A 218 42.84 -20.77 32.76
N ARG A 219 42.36 -19.53 32.96
CA ARG A 219 41.36 -18.91 32.08
C ARG A 219 41.94 -18.54 30.70
N LEU A 220 43.20 -18.16 30.63
CA LEU A 220 43.93 -17.92 29.38
C LEU A 220 44.19 -19.22 28.61
N GLU A 221 44.53 -20.30 29.33
CA GLU A 221 44.63 -21.63 28.74
C GLU A 221 43.32 -22.15 28.18
N GLY A 222 42.18 -21.90 28.88
CA GLY A 222 40.86 -22.17 28.40
C GLY A 222 40.45 -21.33 27.14
N LEU A 223 40.94 -20.10 27.05
CA LEU A 223 40.75 -19.26 25.86
C LEU A 223 41.63 -19.70 24.69
N ASN A 224 42.84 -20.19 24.96
CA ASN A 224 43.69 -20.75 23.95
C ASN A 224 43.11 -22.07 23.37
N ALA A 225 42.56 -22.92 24.21
CA ALA A 225 41.87 -24.14 23.76
C ALA A 225 40.68 -23.81 22.85
N LYS A 226 39.89 -22.76 23.20
CA LYS A 226 38.80 -22.27 22.35
C LYS A 226 39.28 -21.63 21.05
N ALA A 227 40.42 -20.98 21.07
CA ALA A 227 41.06 -20.43 19.83
C ALA A 227 41.54 -21.56 18.91
N GLU A 228 42.10 -22.67 19.48
CA GLU A 228 42.43 -23.86 18.71
C GLU A 228 41.20 -24.55 18.13
N GLU A 229 40.11 -24.66 18.91
CA GLU A 229 38.82 -25.17 18.44
C GLU A 229 38.26 -24.33 17.29
N LEU A 230 38.33 -23.00 17.40
CA LEU A 230 37.93 -22.07 16.32
C LEU A 230 38.80 -22.23 15.08
N SER A 231 40.14 -22.42 15.25
CA SER A 231 41.05 -22.68 14.15
C SER A 231 40.70 -24.01 13.45
N ASN A 232 40.35 -25.03 14.21
CA ASN A 232 39.91 -26.32 13.67
C ASN A 232 38.60 -26.17 12.88
N ASN A 233 37.63 -25.44 13.42
CA ASN A 233 36.37 -25.15 12.75
C ASN A 233 36.56 -24.35 11.44
N ILE A 234 37.52 -23.41 11.41
CA ILE A 234 37.90 -22.71 10.19
C ILE A 234 38.53 -23.69 9.16
N ASN A 235 39.37 -24.58 9.60
CA ASN A 235 39.99 -25.60 8.73
C ASN A 235 38.97 -26.63 8.20
N GLU A 236 37.94 -26.95 8.96
CA GLU A 236 36.80 -27.75 8.51
C GLU A 236 35.86 -26.97 7.52
N ALA A 237 35.75 -25.65 7.69
CA ALA A 237 34.96 -24.82 6.78
C ALA A 237 35.64 -24.61 5.40
N LEU A 238 36.97 -24.69 5.31
CA LEU A 238 37.70 -24.56 4.08
C LEU A 238 37.31 -25.60 3.01
N PRO A 239 37.25 -26.92 3.32
CA PRO A 239 36.78 -27.90 2.36
C PRO A 239 35.32 -27.67 1.92
N VAL A 240 34.47 -27.16 2.80
CA VAL A 240 33.08 -26.82 2.47
C VAL A 240 33.04 -25.66 1.48
N LYS A 241 33.87 -24.64 1.68
CA LYS A 241 34.05 -23.55 0.72
C LYS A 241 34.51 -24.05 -0.64
N ASP A 242 35.50 -24.95 -0.66
CA ASP A 242 36.02 -25.52 -1.91
C ASP A 242 34.98 -26.40 -2.62
N ALA A 243 34.18 -27.16 -1.84
CA ALA A 243 33.05 -27.91 -2.37
C ALA A 243 31.97 -27.00 -2.96
N LEU A 244 31.70 -25.83 -2.34
CA LEU A 244 30.74 -24.84 -2.82
C LEU A 244 31.22 -24.19 -4.12
N ILE A 245 32.54 -23.88 -4.22
CA ILE A 245 33.13 -23.37 -5.46
C ILE A 245 32.97 -24.39 -6.58
N LYS A 246 33.30 -25.68 -6.28
CA LYS A 246 33.16 -26.76 -7.26
C LYS A 246 31.72 -26.98 -7.68
N ASN A 247 30.77 -26.89 -6.76
CA ASN A 247 29.36 -26.98 -7.06
C ASN A 247 28.85 -25.78 -7.90
N THR A 248 29.41 -24.60 -7.67
CA THR A 248 29.12 -23.40 -8.45
C THR A 248 29.63 -23.53 -9.89
N GLU A 249 30.83 -24.08 -10.07
CA GLU A 249 31.36 -24.40 -11.42
C GLU A 249 30.52 -25.46 -12.11
N SER A 250 30.13 -26.51 -11.39
CA SER A 250 29.20 -27.54 -11.92
C SER A 250 27.85 -26.95 -12.33
N ALA A 251 27.30 -26.04 -11.53
CA ALA A 251 26.07 -25.33 -11.86
C ALA A 251 26.21 -24.46 -13.12
N LYS A 252 27.38 -23.83 -13.32
CA LYS A 252 27.66 -23.07 -14.56
C LYS A 252 27.71 -23.99 -15.79
N ILE A 253 28.33 -25.18 -15.65
CA ILE A 253 28.36 -26.16 -16.72
C ILE A 253 26.94 -26.61 -17.07
N ILE A 254 26.14 -26.98 -16.07
CA ILE A 254 24.73 -27.38 -16.25
C ILE A 254 23.93 -26.26 -16.91
N ASN A 255 24.15 -25.01 -16.53
CA ASN A 255 23.48 -23.85 -17.14
C ASN A 255 23.85 -23.70 -18.62
N ASN A 256 25.13 -23.91 -18.97
CA ASN A 256 25.57 -23.88 -20.37
C ASN A 256 24.97 -25.03 -21.17
N GLU A 257 24.86 -26.24 -20.59
CA GLU A 257 24.21 -27.39 -21.20
C GLU A 257 22.70 -27.14 -21.39
N LEU A 258 22.05 -26.48 -20.44
CA LEU A 258 20.66 -26.04 -20.51
C LEU A 258 20.44 -25.03 -21.64
N ILE A 259 21.37 -24.07 -21.79
CA ILE A 259 21.35 -23.11 -22.92
C ILE A 259 21.49 -23.82 -24.24
N ALA A 260 22.41 -24.77 -24.32
CA ALA A 260 22.61 -25.61 -25.54
C ALA A 260 21.35 -26.42 -25.84
N THR A 261 20.76 -27.08 -24.84
CA THR A 261 19.52 -27.85 -24.96
C THR A 261 18.34 -26.96 -25.38
N ASN A 262 18.25 -25.73 -24.87
CA ASN A 262 17.22 -24.78 -25.24
C ASN A 262 17.39 -24.27 -26.68
N ASN A 263 18.62 -24.16 -27.16
CA ASN A 263 18.89 -23.85 -28.56
C ASN A 263 18.57 -25.02 -29.49
N ASP A 264 18.87 -26.26 -29.08
CA ASP A 264 18.46 -27.48 -29.81
C ASP A 264 16.92 -27.61 -29.85
N ALA A 265 16.24 -27.29 -28.73
CA ALA A 265 14.78 -27.26 -28.67
C ALA A 265 14.19 -26.20 -29.62
N LYS A 266 14.85 -25.03 -29.78
CA LYS A 266 14.45 -24.01 -30.75
C LYS A 266 14.61 -24.49 -32.20
N VAL A 267 15.69 -25.21 -32.50
CA VAL A 267 15.88 -25.81 -33.82
C VAL A 267 14.80 -26.86 -34.10
N LYS A 268 14.55 -27.77 -33.13
CA LYS A 268 13.48 -28.79 -33.25
C LYS A 268 12.09 -28.17 -33.34
N LYS A 269 11.87 -27.04 -32.67
CA LYS A 269 10.63 -26.28 -32.83
C LYS A 269 10.49 -25.75 -34.25
N THR A 270 11.56 -25.22 -34.83
CA THR A 270 11.55 -24.77 -36.25
C THR A 270 11.29 -25.92 -37.21
N ASP A 271 11.88 -27.08 -36.94
CA ASP A 271 11.64 -28.29 -37.75
C ASP A 271 10.19 -28.78 -37.61
N LEU A 272 9.63 -28.70 -36.41
CA LEU A 272 8.23 -29.02 -36.13
C LEU A 272 7.29 -28.02 -36.82
N ASP A 273 7.61 -26.72 -36.77
CA ASP A 273 6.85 -25.66 -37.44
C ASP A 273 6.86 -25.88 -38.98
N ASN A 274 8.01 -26.30 -39.55
CA ASN A 274 8.14 -26.64 -40.94
C ASN A 274 7.30 -27.91 -41.29
N SER A 275 7.36 -28.95 -40.45
CA SER A 275 6.55 -30.17 -40.62
C SER A 275 5.06 -29.88 -40.46
N LEU A 276 4.71 -28.92 -39.57
CA LEU A 276 3.33 -28.44 -39.42
C LEU A 276 2.84 -27.71 -40.67
N GLU A 277 3.70 -26.91 -41.32
CA GLU A 277 3.37 -26.23 -42.58
C GLU A 277 3.24 -27.23 -43.74
N GLU A 278 4.09 -28.26 -43.77
CA GLU A 278 3.93 -29.36 -44.74
C GLU A 278 2.64 -30.15 -44.50
N THR A 279 2.29 -30.39 -43.21
CA THR A 279 1.04 -31.06 -42.83
C THR A 279 -0.17 -30.19 -43.18
N LYS A 280 -0.10 -28.87 -42.96
CA LYS A 280 -1.15 -27.91 -43.36
C LYS A 280 -1.34 -27.91 -44.89
N LYS A 281 -0.25 -27.95 -45.66
CA LYS A 281 -0.30 -28.09 -47.13
C LYS A 281 -0.96 -29.38 -47.52
N TYR A 282 -0.66 -30.47 -46.82
CA TYR A 282 -1.29 -31.79 -47.09
C TYR A 282 -2.79 -31.75 -46.72
N ILE A 283 -3.14 -31.16 -45.55
CA ILE A 283 -4.55 -31.03 -45.11
C ILE A 283 -5.33 -30.07 -46.03
N SER A 284 -4.73 -29.00 -46.52
CA SER A 284 -5.38 -28.08 -47.47
C SER A 284 -5.59 -28.69 -48.86
N SER A 285 -4.92 -29.81 -49.10
CA SER A 285 -5.18 -30.63 -50.33
C SER A 285 -6.27 -31.69 -50.16
N LEU A 286 -6.76 -31.87 -48.93
CA LEU A 286 -7.84 -32.78 -48.57
C LEU A 286 -9.15 -32.00 -48.39
N ASP A 287 -9.94 -31.98 -49.39
CA ASP A 287 -11.34 -31.60 -49.55
C ASP A 287 -12.05 -30.77 -48.46
N ASP A 288 -12.62 -29.67 -48.87
CA ASP A 288 -13.33 -28.60 -48.19
C ASP A 288 -14.59 -28.96 -47.36
N SER A 289 -14.83 -30.22 -47.01
CA SER A 289 -16.14 -30.60 -46.52
C SER A 289 -16.28 -30.83 -45.00
N LYS A 290 -15.22 -30.66 -44.16
CA LYS A 290 -15.36 -30.95 -42.73
C LYS A 290 -14.62 -29.96 -41.82
N ASN A 291 -15.35 -28.92 -41.38
CA ASN A 291 -15.27 -28.32 -40.00
C ASN A 291 -13.91 -27.83 -39.50
N ILE A 292 -12.85 -27.76 -40.33
CA ILE A 292 -11.54 -27.28 -39.94
C ILE A 292 -11.60 -25.75 -39.62
N VAL A 293 -12.46 -25.05 -40.37
CA VAL A 293 -12.69 -23.59 -40.12
C VAL A 293 -13.32 -23.36 -38.75
N GLN A 294 -14.25 -24.22 -38.33
CA GLN A 294 -14.86 -24.11 -36.98
C GLN A 294 -13.86 -24.47 -35.88
N MET A 295 -13.06 -25.50 -36.08
CA MET A 295 -11.99 -25.84 -35.14
C MET A 295 -10.94 -24.71 -35.03
N GLN A 296 -10.65 -24.00 -36.12
CA GLN A 296 -9.74 -22.84 -36.11
C GLN A 296 -10.36 -21.63 -35.39
N LEU A 297 -11.66 -21.45 -35.55
CA LEU A 297 -12.41 -20.44 -34.80
C LEU A 297 -12.43 -20.76 -33.30
N ASP A 298 -12.73 -22.01 -32.95
CA ASP A 298 -12.74 -22.48 -31.57
C ASP A 298 -11.33 -22.36 -30.89
N ILE A 299 -10.25 -22.67 -31.66
CA ILE A 299 -8.85 -22.45 -31.21
C ILE A 299 -8.54 -20.95 -31.06
N ASN A 300 -9.06 -20.09 -31.93
CA ASN A 300 -8.85 -18.66 -31.84
C ASN A 300 -9.66 -18.05 -30.69
N ASP A 301 -10.85 -18.55 -30.44
CA ASP A 301 -11.67 -18.17 -29.28
C ASP A 301 -11.04 -18.63 -27.95
N LEU A 302 -10.50 -19.84 -27.91
CA LEU A 302 -9.69 -20.33 -26.80
C LEU A 302 -8.41 -19.50 -26.59
N LYS A 303 -7.70 -19.16 -27.65
CA LYS A 303 -6.52 -18.29 -27.61
C LYS A 303 -6.88 -16.88 -27.17
N SER A 304 -8.00 -16.34 -27.64
CA SER A 304 -8.51 -15.04 -27.19
C SER A 304 -8.86 -15.07 -25.69
N GLY A 305 -9.57 -16.09 -25.25
CA GLY A 305 -9.86 -16.29 -23.81
C GLY A 305 -8.60 -16.48 -22.95
N LEU A 306 -7.53 -17.04 -23.50
CA LEU A 306 -6.25 -17.20 -22.81
C LEU A 306 -5.40 -15.92 -22.74
N LYS A 307 -5.71 -14.87 -23.48
CA LYS A 307 -4.93 -13.61 -23.51
C LYS A 307 -5.36 -12.57 -22.49
N ASP A 308 -6.59 -12.65 -22.04
CA ASP A 308 -7.10 -11.76 -21.01
C ASP A 308 -6.52 -12.05 -19.61
N ASN A 309 -5.39 -12.72 -19.55
CA ASN A 309 -4.79 -13.45 -18.42
C ASN A 309 -3.74 -12.72 -17.65
N GLN A 310 -3.96 -11.48 -17.33
CA GLN A 310 -3.04 -10.80 -16.41
C GLN A 310 -3.62 -10.75 -15.02
N SER A 311 -2.80 -11.12 -14.02
CA SER A 311 -3.06 -10.72 -12.65
C SER A 311 -3.02 -9.20 -12.62
N LEU A 312 -4.13 -8.57 -12.23
CA LEU A 312 -4.21 -7.12 -12.12
C LEU A 312 -3.59 -6.67 -10.81
N GLU A 313 -2.74 -5.66 -10.89
CA GLU A 313 -2.16 -5.03 -9.70
C GLU A 313 -3.08 -3.94 -9.18
N TYR A 314 -3.27 -3.92 -7.88
CA TYR A 314 -4.10 -2.95 -7.19
C TYR A 314 -3.34 -2.25 -6.08
N HIS A 315 -3.68 -0.97 -5.89
CA HIS A 315 -3.13 -0.12 -4.85
C HIS A 315 -4.23 0.77 -4.22
N GLY A 316 -4.26 0.85 -2.90
CA GLY A 316 -5.18 1.72 -2.16
C GLY A 316 -5.64 1.16 -0.81
N ASN A 317 -6.51 1.89 -0.13
CA ASN A 317 -7.06 1.48 1.16
C ASN A 317 -8.47 0.85 1.07
N ASN A 318 -9.23 1.21 0.05
CA ASN A 318 -10.54 0.66 -0.27
C ASN A 318 -10.57 0.39 -1.78
N ILE A 319 -10.41 -0.85 -2.15
CA ILE A 319 -10.21 -1.26 -3.53
C ILE A 319 -11.40 -2.08 -3.99
N THR A 320 -11.87 -1.79 -5.20
CA THR A 320 -12.82 -2.64 -5.91
C THR A 320 -12.12 -3.27 -7.09
N ALA A 321 -11.92 -4.56 -7.05
CA ALA A 321 -11.36 -5.31 -8.15
C ALA A 321 -12.50 -5.97 -8.95
N SER A 322 -12.58 -5.68 -10.24
CA SER A 322 -13.57 -6.24 -11.17
C SER A 322 -12.96 -7.40 -11.96
N ASN A 323 -13.80 -8.29 -12.44
CA ASN A 323 -13.42 -9.49 -13.19
C ASN A 323 -12.45 -10.42 -12.45
N THR A 324 -12.61 -10.49 -11.12
CA THR A 324 -11.85 -11.39 -10.26
C THR A 324 -12.37 -12.83 -10.38
N LEU A 325 -11.47 -13.78 -10.14
CA LEU A 325 -11.80 -15.19 -9.94
C LEU A 325 -11.83 -15.54 -8.47
N GLU A 326 -12.52 -16.62 -8.14
CA GLU A 326 -12.34 -17.25 -6.83
C GLU A 326 -10.90 -17.75 -6.68
N GLY A 327 -10.24 -17.34 -5.61
CA GLY A 327 -8.85 -17.65 -5.33
C GLY A 327 -8.34 -16.76 -4.21
N ARG A 328 -7.11 -16.30 -4.32
CA ARG A 328 -6.47 -15.45 -3.33
C ARG A 328 -5.64 -14.36 -4.00
N THR A 329 -5.44 -13.28 -3.30
CA THR A 329 -4.45 -12.26 -3.68
C THR A 329 -3.03 -12.85 -3.65
N GLU A 330 -2.13 -12.21 -4.36
CA GLU A 330 -0.71 -12.57 -4.39
C GLU A 330 0.15 -11.35 -4.04
N ASN A 331 1.22 -11.61 -3.31
CA ASN A 331 2.23 -10.61 -2.95
C ASN A 331 1.65 -9.38 -2.23
N MET A 332 0.73 -9.60 -1.30
CA MET A 332 0.14 -8.51 -0.54
C MET A 332 1.18 -7.79 0.30
N ILE A 333 1.16 -6.48 0.21
CA ILE A 333 1.95 -5.57 1.03
C ILE A 333 1.00 -4.58 1.69
N ILE A 334 1.06 -4.47 3.01
CA ILE A 334 0.27 -3.51 3.79
C ILE A 334 1.19 -2.38 4.21
N LYS A 335 1.02 -1.21 3.62
CA LYS A 335 1.89 -0.04 3.84
C LYS A 335 1.34 0.87 4.92
N GLY A 336 2.20 1.30 5.82
CA GLY A 336 1.91 2.26 6.85
C GLY A 336 1.91 3.70 6.36
N GLN A 337 1.28 4.56 7.16
CA GLN A 337 1.37 6.01 7.02
C GLN A 337 1.29 6.67 8.39
N THR A 338 1.78 7.89 8.48
CA THR A 338 1.66 8.75 9.66
C THR A 338 0.98 10.04 9.27
N LEU A 339 -0.17 10.31 9.88
CA LEU A 339 -0.89 11.56 9.71
C LEU A 339 -0.36 12.60 10.70
N ASN A 340 -0.25 13.84 10.27
CA ASN A 340 0.13 14.98 11.10
C ASN A 340 -1.03 15.96 11.18
N ASN A 341 -1.69 16.02 12.33
CA ASN A 341 -2.69 17.06 12.59
C ASN A 341 -2.01 18.39 12.89
N LEU A 342 -2.20 19.34 11.98
CA LEU A 342 -1.59 20.67 12.05
C LEU A 342 -2.26 21.61 13.04
N ILE A 343 -3.41 21.24 13.61
CA ILE A 343 -4.16 22.09 14.57
C ILE A 343 -3.78 21.74 15.97
N LYS A 344 -3.42 22.76 16.74
CA LYS A 344 -3.16 22.64 18.17
C LYS A 344 -4.43 22.89 18.98
N ASN A 345 -4.65 22.06 20.01
CA ASN A 345 -5.80 22.17 20.91
C ASN A 345 -7.16 22.16 20.16
N GLY A 346 -7.27 21.34 19.14
CA GLY A 346 -8.48 21.24 18.31
C GLY A 346 -9.62 20.45 18.94
N LYS A 347 -9.42 19.82 20.12
CA LYS A 347 -10.44 19.06 20.86
C LYS A 347 -10.95 19.85 22.05
N VAL A 348 -11.69 20.89 21.80
CA VAL A 348 -12.39 21.70 22.82
C VAL A 348 -13.75 22.10 22.31
N ASP A 349 -14.70 22.32 23.21
CA ASP A 349 -16.01 22.84 22.81
C ASP A 349 -15.87 24.29 22.35
N MET A 350 -16.02 24.49 21.07
CA MET A 350 -15.88 25.76 20.39
C MET A 350 -17.26 26.28 20.01
N VAL A 351 -17.58 27.48 20.41
CA VAL A 351 -18.89 28.06 20.16
C VAL A 351 -18.74 29.35 19.34
N ILE A 352 -19.50 29.43 18.26
CA ILE A 352 -19.73 30.67 17.53
C ILE A 352 -21.17 31.04 17.74
N ASP A 353 -21.40 32.12 18.45
CA ASP A 353 -22.76 32.56 18.85
C ASP A 353 -23.00 34.02 18.44
N LYS A 354 -23.69 34.21 17.35
CA LYS A 354 -24.02 35.53 16.82
C LYS A 354 -25.20 36.20 17.56
N SER A 355 -25.94 35.46 18.40
CA SER A 355 -27.01 36.04 19.21
C SER A 355 -26.45 36.95 20.33
N ILE A 356 -25.22 36.74 20.73
CA ILE A 356 -24.55 37.53 21.77
C ILE A 356 -24.00 38.84 21.18
N SER A 357 -23.35 38.78 20.03
CA SER A 357 -22.78 39.94 19.35
C SER A 357 -22.52 39.63 17.87
N PRO A 358 -22.75 40.60 16.93
CA PRO A 358 -22.34 40.46 15.54
C PRO A 358 -20.85 40.16 15.34
N ASP A 359 -20.00 40.55 16.29
CA ASP A 359 -18.55 40.36 16.25
C ASP A 359 -18.14 38.95 16.72
N ASN A 360 -19.01 38.22 17.44
CA ASN A 360 -18.77 36.86 17.94
C ASN A 360 -18.96 35.81 16.83
N ARG A 361 -18.42 36.08 15.63
CA ARG A 361 -18.62 35.28 14.40
C ARG A 361 -17.40 34.49 13.97
N ILE A 362 -16.27 34.63 14.66
CA ILE A 362 -15.00 34.00 14.31
C ILE A 362 -14.46 33.24 15.51
N TYR A 363 -14.11 31.97 15.30
CA TYR A 363 -13.27 31.22 16.21
C TYR A 363 -11.89 31.05 15.57
N ARG A 364 -10.81 31.32 16.29
CA ARG A 364 -9.44 31.28 15.79
C ARG A 364 -8.67 30.12 16.42
N MET A 365 -7.90 29.44 15.60
CA MET A 365 -7.08 28.29 15.99
C MET A 365 -5.68 28.44 15.43
N LYS A 366 -4.68 28.14 16.24
CA LYS A 366 -3.29 28.14 15.78
C LYS A 366 -2.92 26.81 15.12
N THR A 367 -2.10 26.93 14.09
CA THR A 367 -1.46 25.78 13.48
C THR A 367 -0.12 25.48 14.13
N SER A 368 0.35 24.26 14.01
CA SER A 368 1.63 23.81 14.56
C SER A 368 2.82 24.56 13.98
N TYR A 369 2.70 24.95 12.71
CA TYR A 369 3.65 25.78 11.98
C TYR A 369 2.89 26.54 10.87
N PRO A 370 3.48 27.60 10.31
CA PRO A 370 2.83 28.37 9.23
C PRO A 370 2.48 27.51 8.03
N LEU A 371 1.25 27.58 7.58
CA LEU A 371 0.76 26.88 6.40
C LEU A 371 1.27 27.57 5.13
N THR A 372 1.58 26.77 4.13
CA THR A 372 2.13 27.27 2.86
C THR A 372 0.98 27.67 1.93
N ALA A 373 1.06 28.89 1.41
CA ALA A 373 0.14 29.37 0.39
C ALA A 373 0.28 28.56 -0.90
N GLY A 374 -0.85 28.27 -1.56
CA GLY A 374 -0.90 27.45 -2.77
C GLY A 374 -1.07 25.96 -2.53
N ASN A 375 -0.82 25.46 -1.32
CA ASN A 375 -1.03 24.06 -0.97
C ASN A 375 -2.52 23.75 -0.74
N THR A 376 -2.84 22.48 -0.85
CA THR A 376 -4.16 21.96 -0.53
C THR A 376 -4.12 21.23 0.82
N TYR A 377 -5.15 21.47 1.62
CA TYR A 377 -5.32 20.91 2.95
C TYR A 377 -6.64 20.14 3.03
N ILE A 378 -6.64 19.08 3.81
CA ILE A 378 -7.84 18.30 4.13
C ILE A 378 -8.18 18.57 5.58
N GLY A 379 -9.39 19.05 5.83
CA GLY A 379 -9.87 19.33 7.16
C GLY A 379 -11.04 18.46 7.58
N TYR A 380 -11.18 18.32 8.89
CA TYR A 380 -12.28 17.62 9.54
C TYR A 380 -12.80 18.48 10.68
N ILE A 381 -14.12 18.61 10.76
CA ILE A 381 -14.78 19.32 11.84
C ILE A 381 -15.98 18.49 12.34
N ASN A 382 -16.13 18.36 13.64
CA ASN A 382 -17.32 17.75 14.23
C ASN A 382 -18.25 18.80 14.81
N ILE A 383 -19.36 19.04 14.13
CA ILE A 383 -20.40 19.95 14.57
C ILE A 383 -21.34 19.18 15.50
N THR A 384 -21.36 19.57 16.80
CA THR A 384 -22.15 18.86 17.81
C THR A 384 -23.54 19.43 17.97
N LYS A 385 -23.71 20.73 17.74
CA LYS A 385 -25.00 21.42 17.84
C LYS A 385 -25.06 22.59 16.86
N PHE A 386 -26.22 22.76 16.27
CA PHE A 386 -26.56 23.91 15.46
C PHE A 386 -27.95 24.41 15.81
N GLU A 387 -28.07 25.72 15.99
CA GLU A 387 -29.31 26.43 16.25
C GLU A 387 -29.42 27.61 15.28
N GLY A 388 -30.57 27.79 14.62
CA GLY A 388 -30.82 28.86 13.67
C GLY A 388 -31.04 28.39 12.23
N ASP A 389 -30.84 29.27 11.26
CA ASP A 389 -31.06 28.96 9.85
C ASP A 389 -29.89 28.18 9.23
N SER A 390 -30.18 27.02 8.65
CA SER A 390 -29.20 26.10 8.03
C SER A 390 -28.78 26.47 6.60
N THR A 391 -29.29 27.53 6.01
CA THR A 391 -29.00 27.94 4.62
C THR A 391 -27.57 28.48 4.45
N TYR A 392 -26.92 28.89 5.52
CA TYR A 392 -25.56 29.42 5.49
C TYR A 392 -24.54 28.42 5.99
N GLY A 393 -23.35 28.40 5.36
CA GLY A 393 -22.25 27.55 5.75
C GLY A 393 -21.25 28.25 6.68
N LEU A 394 -20.47 27.42 7.39
CA LEU A 394 -19.25 27.88 8.03
C LEU A 394 -18.17 28.09 6.94
N ARG A 395 -17.49 29.22 7.02
CA ARG A 395 -16.33 29.51 6.15
C ARG A 395 -15.04 29.34 6.93
N ILE A 396 -14.06 28.75 6.28
CA ILE A 396 -12.72 28.54 6.83
C ILE A 396 -11.74 29.39 6.04
N TYR A 397 -10.96 30.20 6.76
CA TYR A 397 -9.95 31.12 6.22
C TYR A 397 -8.61 30.94 6.89
N GLY A 398 -7.52 31.20 6.15
CA GLY A 398 -6.22 31.54 6.75
C GLY A 398 -6.24 32.96 7.33
N MET A 399 -5.57 33.15 8.46
CA MET A 399 -5.52 34.42 9.17
C MET A 399 -4.09 35.03 9.16
N PRO A 400 -3.92 36.34 8.96
CA PRO A 400 -4.98 37.35 8.84
C PRO A 400 -5.85 37.10 7.60
N LYS A 401 -7.13 37.41 7.74
CA LYS A 401 -8.11 37.23 6.65
C LYS A 401 -7.66 38.03 5.43
N ASP A 402 -7.33 37.32 4.38
CA ASP A 402 -7.09 37.86 3.07
C ASP A 402 -8.08 37.22 2.10
N GLU A 403 -8.93 37.99 1.44
CA GLU A 403 -9.93 37.46 0.50
C GLU A 403 -9.29 36.76 -0.70
N ALA A 404 -8.04 37.10 -1.00
CA ALA A 404 -7.23 36.40 -2.02
C ALA A 404 -6.84 34.97 -1.58
N ASN A 405 -6.89 34.63 -0.27
CA ASN A 405 -6.57 33.28 0.24
C ASN A 405 -7.63 32.22 -0.09
N GLY A 406 -8.77 32.62 -0.61
CA GLY A 406 -9.89 31.72 -0.76
C GLY A 406 -10.46 31.28 0.59
N TYR A 407 -11.62 30.70 0.53
CA TYR A 407 -12.27 30.09 1.68
C TYR A 407 -12.95 28.80 1.28
N TYR A 408 -13.19 27.93 2.25
CA TYR A 408 -14.03 26.76 2.08
C TYR A 408 -15.32 26.93 2.89
N THR A 409 -16.45 26.51 2.32
CA THR A 409 -17.76 26.59 2.99
C THR A 409 -18.24 25.20 3.38
N ILE A 410 -18.55 24.97 4.67
CA ILE A 410 -19.09 23.73 5.19
C ILE A 410 -20.57 23.93 5.49
N ALA A 411 -21.40 22.95 5.08
CA ALA A 411 -22.81 22.95 5.42
C ALA A 411 -23.04 22.83 6.95
N MET A 412 -23.98 23.60 7.47
CA MET A 412 -24.33 23.59 8.91
C MET A 412 -25.22 22.39 9.24
N LYS A 413 -24.63 21.22 9.37
CA LYS A 413 -25.29 19.99 9.83
C LYS A 413 -24.48 19.38 10.95
N THR A 414 -25.14 18.77 11.92
CA THR A 414 -24.45 18.04 13.00
C THR A 414 -23.71 16.82 12.46
N GLY A 415 -22.63 16.44 13.13
CA GLY A 415 -21.75 15.33 12.78
C GLY A 415 -20.40 15.77 12.22
N TRP A 416 -19.65 14.79 11.78
CA TRP A 416 -18.34 14.99 11.17
C TRP A 416 -18.47 15.45 9.72
N HIS A 417 -17.73 16.49 9.36
CA HIS A 417 -17.61 17.01 8.01
C HIS A 417 -16.15 16.96 7.57
N LYS A 418 -15.92 16.39 6.40
CA LYS A 418 -14.65 16.47 5.70
C LYS A 418 -14.72 17.57 4.66
N PHE A 419 -13.63 18.32 4.49
CA PHE A 419 -13.50 19.32 3.46
C PHE A 419 -12.08 19.33 2.88
N ILE A 420 -11.97 19.77 1.63
CA ILE A 420 -10.70 19.97 0.94
C ILE A 420 -10.59 21.46 0.64
N TRP A 421 -9.56 22.07 1.19
CA TRP A 421 -9.34 23.50 1.07
C TRP A 421 -8.04 23.77 0.33
N LYS A 422 -8.16 24.29 -0.90
CA LYS A 422 -7.03 24.73 -1.70
C LYS A 422 -6.77 26.20 -1.41
N THR A 423 -5.63 26.52 -0.80
CA THR A 423 -5.19 27.89 -0.59
C THR A 423 -4.68 28.50 -1.90
N GLN A 424 -4.82 29.81 -2.08
CA GLN A 424 -4.37 30.46 -3.32
C GLN A 424 -2.85 30.74 -3.28
N SER A 425 -2.19 30.66 -4.43
CA SER A 425 -0.73 30.78 -4.55
C SER A 425 -0.16 32.20 -4.38
N THR A 426 -1.02 33.20 -4.22
CA THR A 426 -0.60 34.64 -4.16
C THR A 426 -0.43 35.16 -2.75
N THR A 427 -0.61 34.35 -1.72
CA THR A 427 -0.74 34.79 -0.34
C THR A 427 0.45 34.44 0.51
N LYS A 428 0.62 35.20 1.55
CA LYS A 428 1.63 34.97 2.58
C LYS A 428 1.27 33.69 3.37
N ASN A 429 2.27 32.98 3.83
CA ASN A 429 2.07 31.90 4.79
C ASN A 429 1.30 32.41 6.02
N PHE A 430 0.45 31.57 6.57
CA PHE A 430 -0.38 31.89 7.73
C PHE A 430 -0.29 30.77 8.78
N ASP A 431 -0.29 31.15 10.06
CA ASP A 431 -0.14 30.26 11.21
C ASP A 431 -1.41 30.15 12.06
N GLU A 432 -2.49 30.72 11.61
CA GLU A 432 -3.79 30.73 12.28
C GLU A 432 -4.91 30.49 11.28
N ILE A 433 -5.92 29.73 11.68
CA ILE A 433 -7.14 29.47 10.93
C ILE A 433 -8.31 30.15 11.62
N GLY A 434 -9.10 30.90 10.87
CA GLY A 434 -10.38 31.42 11.30
C GLY A 434 -11.54 30.58 10.79
N ILE A 435 -12.38 30.09 11.71
CA ILE A 435 -13.68 29.49 11.41
C ILE A 435 -14.71 30.60 11.56
N TYR A 436 -15.41 30.87 10.50
CA TYR A 436 -16.18 32.10 10.35
C TYR A 436 -17.60 31.82 9.94
N MET A 437 -18.56 32.44 10.63
CA MET A 437 -19.96 32.47 10.26
C MET A 437 -20.28 33.76 9.49
N ASP A 438 -20.97 33.68 8.36
CA ASP A 438 -21.19 34.81 7.46
C ASP A 438 -21.84 36.02 8.14
N SER A 439 -21.56 37.23 7.62
CA SER A 439 -21.95 38.52 8.19
C SER A 439 -23.35 38.96 7.79
N GLY A 440 -24.04 38.21 6.92
CA GLY A 440 -25.36 38.58 6.44
C GLY A 440 -26.41 38.68 7.55
N ASP A 441 -27.45 39.49 7.35
CA ASP A 441 -28.55 39.71 8.30
C ASP A 441 -29.26 38.42 8.73
N TYR A 442 -29.16 37.39 7.93
CA TYR A 442 -29.80 36.09 8.12
C TYR A 442 -29.17 35.20 9.20
N ALA A 443 -27.94 35.49 9.59
CA ALA A 443 -27.20 34.70 10.60
C ALA A 443 -27.28 35.31 12.01
N LYS A 444 -28.09 36.30 12.25
CA LYS A 444 -28.16 37.03 13.54
C LYS A 444 -28.47 36.15 14.74
N ASN A 445 -29.20 35.07 14.54
CA ASN A 445 -29.66 34.16 15.61
C ASN A 445 -29.00 32.77 15.51
N CYS A 446 -27.92 32.63 14.75
CA CYS A 446 -27.28 31.35 14.60
C CYS A 446 -26.24 31.10 15.69
N LYS A 447 -26.31 29.91 16.28
CA LYS A 447 -25.32 29.39 17.21
C LYS A 447 -24.86 28.03 16.75
N ILE A 448 -23.57 27.84 16.69
CA ILE A 448 -22.96 26.57 16.32
C ILE A 448 -21.94 26.15 17.39
N THR A 449 -22.00 24.88 17.75
CA THR A 449 -21.01 24.26 18.62
C THR A 449 -20.30 23.16 17.85
N PHE A 450 -18.99 23.15 17.90
CA PHE A 450 -18.15 22.07 17.36
C PHE A 450 -17.06 21.76 18.37
N ASN A 451 -16.66 20.49 18.46
CA ASN A 451 -15.78 20.01 19.51
C ASN A 451 -14.48 19.37 19.01
N SER A 452 -14.29 19.34 17.73
CA SER A 452 -13.08 18.76 17.13
C SER A 452 -12.82 19.42 15.79
N PHE A 453 -11.58 19.85 15.61
CA PHE A 453 -11.10 20.38 14.34
C PHE A 453 -9.71 19.84 14.06
N MET A 454 -9.52 19.26 12.89
CA MET A 454 -8.22 18.74 12.43
C MET A 454 -7.92 19.25 11.04
N LEU A 455 -6.64 19.42 10.71
CA LEU A 455 -6.18 19.83 9.40
C LEU A 455 -4.90 19.09 9.03
N PHE A 456 -4.85 18.60 7.80
CA PHE A 456 -3.74 17.84 7.26
C PHE A 456 -3.32 18.43 5.93
N GLU A 457 -2.04 18.35 5.61
CA GLU A 457 -1.58 18.60 4.24
C GLU A 457 -2.03 17.46 3.34
N GLN A 458 -2.58 17.80 2.15
CA GLN A 458 -3.10 16.81 1.23
C GLN A 458 -1.97 15.98 0.63
N ASN A 459 -2.12 14.67 0.66
CA ASN A 459 -1.41 13.72 -0.17
C ASN A 459 -2.43 12.81 -0.89
N SER A 460 -1.97 11.98 -1.84
CA SER A 460 -2.84 11.12 -2.65
C SER A 460 -3.71 10.14 -1.85
N GLU A 461 -3.25 9.74 -0.67
CA GLU A 461 -3.96 8.79 0.19
C GLU A 461 -4.85 9.47 1.22
N SER A 462 -4.47 10.67 1.71
CA SER A 462 -5.24 11.41 2.70
C SER A 462 -6.63 11.83 2.19
N GLU A 463 -6.80 12.02 0.88
CA GLU A 463 -8.10 12.30 0.29
C GLU A 463 -9.11 11.17 0.47
N LYS A 464 -8.66 9.93 0.52
CA LYS A 464 -9.52 8.75 0.62
C LYS A 464 -9.94 8.43 2.05
N ILE A 465 -9.30 9.04 3.04
CA ILE A 465 -9.55 8.80 4.47
C ILE A 465 -10.72 9.66 4.95
N PHE A 466 -11.52 9.12 5.85
CA PHE A 466 -12.48 9.89 6.64
C PHE A 466 -12.27 9.61 8.13
N LEU A 467 -11.85 10.64 8.86
CA LEU A 467 -11.59 10.56 10.30
C LEU A 467 -12.84 10.94 11.10
N THR A 468 -13.18 10.13 12.09
CA THR A 468 -14.29 10.36 13.02
C THR A 468 -13.81 10.47 14.47
N GLU A 469 -12.51 10.47 14.69
CA GLU A 469 -11.91 10.61 16.00
C GLU A 469 -10.80 11.66 15.92
N TYR A 470 -10.79 12.56 16.91
CA TYR A 470 -9.76 13.57 17.03
C TYR A 470 -8.45 12.98 17.59
N PHE A 471 -7.35 13.44 17.07
CA PHE A 471 -6.03 13.24 17.66
C PHE A 471 -5.16 14.49 17.54
N GLU A 472 -4.20 14.65 18.44
CA GLU A 472 -3.23 15.73 18.47
C GLU A 472 -1.90 15.28 17.84
N GLY A 473 -1.28 16.13 17.03
CA GLY A 473 0.03 15.88 16.45
C GLY A 473 0.08 14.70 15.48
N LEU A 474 0.98 13.76 15.70
CA LEU A 474 1.18 12.59 14.84
C LEU A 474 0.33 11.41 15.29
N LYS A 475 -0.24 10.69 14.34
CA LYS A 475 -0.90 9.40 14.57
C LYS A 475 -0.63 8.45 13.40
N SER A 476 -0.18 7.24 13.71
CA SER A 476 0.22 6.24 12.72
C SER A 476 -0.85 5.18 12.49
N PHE A 477 -0.74 4.46 11.38
CA PHE A 477 -1.68 3.40 11.00
C PHE A 477 -1.73 2.28 12.05
N GLY A 478 -2.93 1.99 12.52
CA GLY A 478 -3.19 0.98 13.55
C GLY A 478 -2.99 1.46 14.99
N GLU A 479 -2.63 2.74 15.22
CA GLU A 479 -2.34 3.25 16.56
C GLU A 479 -3.57 3.29 17.48
N ALA A 480 -4.76 3.45 16.91
CA ALA A 480 -6.01 3.50 17.67
C ALA A 480 -6.51 2.12 18.10
N GLU A 481 -6.12 1.08 17.38
CA GLU A 481 -6.62 -0.28 17.59
C GLU A 481 -5.60 -1.14 18.33
N LYS A 482 -5.99 -1.66 19.49
CA LYS A 482 -5.14 -2.52 20.32
C LYS A 482 -5.85 -3.83 20.68
N GLU A 483 -5.03 -4.88 20.82
CA GLU A 483 -5.43 -6.15 21.39
C GLU A 483 -4.34 -6.58 22.39
N GLY A 484 -4.64 -6.43 23.68
CA GLY A 484 -3.65 -6.56 24.73
C GLY A 484 -2.61 -5.44 24.67
N ASP A 485 -1.35 -5.80 24.61
CA ASP A 485 -0.19 -4.91 24.45
C ASP A 485 0.19 -4.66 22.98
N LYS A 486 -0.40 -5.38 22.05
CA LYS A 486 -0.11 -5.26 20.59
C LYS A 486 -1.10 -4.34 19.89
N TYR A 487 -0.64 -3.76 18.79
CA TYR A 487 -1.46 -2.98 17.87
C TYR A 487 -2.02 -3.88 16.78
N LYS A 488 -3.27 -3.61 16.38
CA LYS A 488 -4.00 -4.45 15.45
C LYS A 488 -4.23 -3.77 14.12
N ILE A 489 -3.79 -4.43 13.05
CA ILE A 489 -4.09 -4.09 11.67
C ILE A 489 -5.15 -5.07 11.17
N SER A 490 -6.29 -4.55 10.72
CA SER A 490 -7.42 -5.35 10.24
C SER A 490 -7.66 -5.10 8.76
N ILE A 491 -7.55 -6.15 7.97
CA ILE A 491 -7.85 -6.14 6.54
C ILE A 491 -8.96 -7.12 6.23
N LEU A 492 -9.72 -6.83 5.19
CA LEU A 492 -10.89 -7.61 4.81
C LEU A 492 -11.05 -7.66 3.30
N SER A 493 -11.43 -8.83 2.78
CA SER A 493 -12.04 -8.94 1.46
C SER A 493 -13.47 -9.46 1.56
N HIS A 494 -14.33 -9.02 0.65
CA HIS A 494 -15.72 -9.50 0.57
C HIS A 494 -16.21 -9.52 -0.87
N SER A 495 -17.19 -10.37 -1.12
CA SER A 495 -17.91 -10.47 -2.40
C SER A 495 -18.84 -9.28 -2.63
N GLU A 496 -19.47 -9.23 -3.78
CA GLU A 496 -20.42 -8.18 -4.16
C GLU A 496 -21.66 -8.16 -3.26
N ASN A 497 -22.22 -9.32 -2.92
CA ASN A 497 -23.39 -9.40 -2.06
C ASN A 497 -23.00 -9.46 -0.59
N LEU A 498 -23.41 -8.46 0.17
CA LEU A 498 -23.17 -8.36 1.62
C LEU A 498 -24.27 -9.04 2.47
N PHE A 499 -25.38 -9.48 1.86
CA PHE A 499 -26.50 -10.02 2.59
C PHE A 499 -26.47 -11.55 2.68
N ASN A 500 -26.34 -12.08 3.89
CA ASN A 500 -26.49 -13.50 4.19
C ASN A 500 -27.94 -13.82 4.58
N TYR A 501 -28.65 -14.46 3.67
CA TYR A 501 -30.05 -14.81 3.86
C TYR A 501 -30.32 -15.79 5.02
N LYS A 502 -29.28 -16.46 5.56
CA LYS A 502 -29.42 -17.38 6.69
C LYS A 502 -29.35 -16.70 8.05
N THR A 503 -28.64 -15.59 8.15
CA THR A 503 -28.25 -15.01 9.45
C THR A 503 -28.50 -13.51 9.59
N MET A 504 -28.68 -12.77 8.51
CA MET A 504 -28.73 -11.29 8.56
C MET A 504 -30.14 -10.73 8.59
N TYR A 505 -30.99 -11.31 9.44
CA TYR A 505 -32.31 -10.78 9.74
C TYR A 505 -32.38 -10.17 11.14
N SER A 506 -33.34 -9.26 11.36
CA SER A 506 -33.54 -8.57 12.63
C SER A 506 -35.02 -8.49 12.98
N THR A 507 -35.33 -8.69 14.26
CA THR A 507 -36.62 -8.39 14.87
C THR A 507 -36.82 -6.89 15.09
N ASP A 508 -35.71 -6.10 14.99
CA ASP A 508 -35.75 -4.66 15.07
C ASP A 508 -36.23 -4.06 13.75
N TRP A 509 -37.05 -3.02 13.83
CA TRP A 509 -37.42 -2.23 12.67
C TRP A 509 -37.50 -0.75 13.02
N VAL A 510 -37.39 0.10 12.01
CA VAL A 510 -37.38 1.56 12.19
C VAL A 510 -38.72 2.16 11.82
N THR A 511 -39.24 2.97 12.71
CA THR A 511 -40.45 3.77 12.46
C THR A 511 -40.14 4.97 11.56
N GLY A 512 -41.19 5.55 10.94
CA GLY A 512 -41.04 6.74 10.08
C GLY A 512 -40.49 7.97 10.79
N ASP A 513 -40.56 8.03 12.12
CA ASP A 513 -39.96 9.06 12.98
C ASP A 513 -38.55 8.71 13.47
N GLY A 514 -37.99 7.62 12.95
CA GLY A 514 -36.57 7.25 13.21
C GLY A 514 -36.32 6.56 14.55
N LYS A 515 -37.30 5.90 15.15
CA LYS A 515 -37.10 5.09 16.36
C LYS A 515 -36.99 3.63 16.03
N ILE A 516 -36.14 2.91 16.76
CA ILE A 516 -36.07 1.46 16.70
C ILE A 516 -37.14 0.87 17.60
N ILE A 517 -37.90 -0.08 17.06
CA ILE A 517 -38.83 -0.91 17.79
C ILE A 517 -38.41 -2.36 17.61
N ASN A 518 -38.30 -3.10 18.73
CA ASN A 518 -38.16 -4.55 18.72
C ASN A 518 -39.53 -5.19 18.88
N SER A 519 -39.91 -6.07 17.97
CA SER A 519 -41.21 -6.70 17.99
C SER A 519 -41.36 -7.83 19.04
N GLY A 520 -40.26 -8.43 19.49
CA GLY A 520 -40.23 -9.43 20.56
C GLY A 520 -40.93 -10.78 20.28
N ASP A 521 -41.55 -10.95 19.11
CA ASP A 521 -42.38 -12.11 18.76
C ASP A 521 -41.62 -13.20 17.96
N GLY A 522 -40.31 -13.06 17.82
CA GLY A 522 -39.45 -13.98 17.08
C GLY A 522 -39.59 -13.91 15.56
N LYS A 523 -40.40 -12.99 15.04
CA LYS A 523 -40.55 -12.74 13.60
C LYS A 523 -39.48 -11.73 13.13
N TYR A 524 -38.97 -11.92 11.94
CA TYR A 524 -38.02 -10.99 11.35
C TYR A 524 -38.72 -9.93 10.53
N TYR A 525 -38.48 -8.67 10.83
CA TYR A 525 -39.09 -7.52 10.17
C TYR A 525 -38.14 -6.72 9.31
N SER A 526 -36.86 -6.90 9.48
CA SER A 526 -35.82 -6.18 8.74
C SER A 526 -34.67 -7.08 8.36
N ILE A 527 -33.94 -6.67 7.33
CA ILE A 527 -32.58 -7.14 7.10
C ILE A 527 -31.63 -6.20 7.85
N LYS A 528 -30.62 -6.77 8.49
CA LYS A 528 -29.53 -6.06 9.18
C LYS A 528 -28.22 -6.48 8.60
N VAL A 529 -27.68 -5.66 7.70
CA VAL A 529 -26.52 -6.01 6.88
C VAL A 529 -25.29 -5.24 7.36
N PRO A 530 -24.19 -5.92 7.71
CA PRO A 530 -22.94 -5.25 8.02
C PRO A 530 -22.38 -4.58 6.78
N ILE A 531 -21.80 -3.39 6.96
CA ILE A 531 -21.14 -2.67 5.88
C ILE A 531 -19.67 -2.38 6.25
N PHE A 532 -18.84 -2.34 5.24
CA PHE A 532 -17.39 -2.18 5.41
C PHE A 532 -16.86 -0.84 4.87
N LYS A 533 -17.73 -0.06 4.21
CA LYS A 533 -17.38 1.25 3.64
C LYS A 533 -18.44 2.27 3.99
N THR A 534 -18.05 3.44 4.46
CA THR A 534 -18.92 4.56 4.79
C THR A 534 -18.69 5.76 3.85
N GLY A 535 -19.58 6.74 3.86
CA GLY A 535 -19.51 7.88 2.95
C GLY A 535 -19.91 7.55 1.50
N VAL A 536 -20.51 6.39 1.27
CA VAL A 536 -20.96 5.88 -0.04
C VAL A 536 -22.41 5.49 0.01
N LYS A 537 -23.02 5.27 -1.16
CA LYS A 537 -24.36 4.71 -1.30
C LYS A 537 -24.24 3.20 -1.47
N TYR A 538 -25.26 2.49 -0.95
CA TYR A 538 -25.46 1.07 -1.21
C TYR A 538 -26.70 0.90 -2.05
N TYR A 539 -26.81 -0.21 -2.73
CA TYR A 539 -27.92 -0.57 -3.57
C TYR A 539 -28.50 -1.90 -3.07
N ILE A 540 -29.79 -1.91 -2.82
CA ILE A 540 -30.52 -3.10 -2.35
C ILE A 540 -31.43 -3.55 -3.47
N LYS A 541 -31.10 -4.69 -4.08
CA LYS A 541 -32.01 -5.36 -5.01
C LYS A 541 -32.92 -6.28 -4.21
N SER A 542 -34.21 -6.04 -4.27
CA SER A 542 -35.19 -6.82 -3.53
C SER A 542 -36.59 -6.53 -4.04
N ASP A 543 -37.37 -7.57 -4.23
CA ASP A 543 -38.81 -7.48 -4.56
C ASP A 543 -39.69 -7.54 -3.32
N VAL A 544 -39.09 -7.69 -2.12
CA VAL A 544 -39.82 -7.93 -0.86
C VAL A 544 -39.72 -6.78 0.13
N LEU A 545 -38.81 -5.80 -0.09
CA LEU A 545 -38.79 -4.59 0.73
C LEU A 545 -39.95 -3.69 0.33
N ASN A 546 -40.91 -3.47 1.26
CA ASN A 546 -42.13 -2.70 0.96
C ASN A 546 -42.27 -1.41 1.77
N ARG A 547 -41.36 -1.14 2.69
CA ARG A 547 -41.28 0.17 3.36
C ARG A 547 -40.05 0.92 2.96
N ASN A 548 -40.21 2.21 2.78
CA ASN A 548 -39.22 3.10 2.24
C ASN A 548 -38.30 3.77 3.28
N VAL A 549 -38.17 3.17 4.48
CA VAL A 549 -37.26 3.67 5.53
C VAL A 549 -36.00 2.79 5.62
N ILE A 550 -34.84 3.42 5.51
CA ILE A 550 -33.56 2.80 5.77
C ILE A 550 -32.91 3.52 6.93
N ALA A 551 -32.39 2.76 7.89
CA ALA A 551 -31.58 3.29 8.97
C ALA A 551 -30.15 2.80 8.92
N PHE A 552 -29.24 3.67 9.34
CA PHE A 552 -27.83 3.42 9.51
C PHE A 552 -27.50 3.34 10.99
N LEU A 553 -26.91 2.25 11.42
CA LEU A 553 -26.60 1.96 12.81
C LEU A 553 -25.10 1.95 13.05
N ASP A 554 -24.67 2.41 14.23
CA ASP A 554 -23.31 2.22 14.72
C ASP A 554 -23.09 0.81 15.31
N GLU A 555 -21.91 0.56 15.87
CA GLU A 555 -21.57 -0.72 16.49
C GLU A 555 -22.43 -1.08 17.71
N ASN A 556 -23.01 -0.07 18.40
CA ASN A 556 -23.90 -0.23 19.54
C ASN A 556 -25.37 -0.29 19.15
N ASN A 557 -25.69 -0.42 17.85
CA ASN A 557 -27.02 -0.39 17.27
C ASN A 557 -27.79 0.93 17.46
N LYS A 558 -27.07 2.03 17.75
CA LYS A 558 -27.67 3.36 17.81
C LYS A 558 -27.87 3.90 16.39
N ILE A 559 -29.03 4.49 16.14
CA ILE A 559 -29.32 5.14 14.85
C ILE A 559 -28.45 6.38 14.70
N LEU A 560 -27.62 6.38 13.64
CA LEU A 560 -26.89 7.55 13.16
C LEU A 560 -27.76 8.39 12.22
N LYS A 561 -28.56 7.72 11.40
CA LYS A 561 -29.46 8.36 10.44
C LYS A 561 -30.57 7.39 10.04
N ALA A 562 -31.76 7.90 9.85
CA ALA A 562 -32.85 7.18 9.19
C ALA A 562 -33.47 8.09 8.13
N GLU A 563 -33.69 7.57 6.94
CA GLU A 563 -34.28 8.34 5.83
C GLU A 563 -35.29 7.51 5.05
N VAL A 564 -36.24 8.23 4.47
CA VAL A 564 -37.22 7.71 3.52
C VAL A 564 -36.56 7.64 2.14
N VAL A 565 -36.56 6.48 1.50
CA VAL A 565 -35.95 6.24 0.17
C VAL A 565 -37.03 5.90 -0.87
N SER A 566 -36.67 5.98 -2.14
CA SER A 566 -37.48 5.47 -3.24
C SER A 566 -37.39 3.94 -3.33
N LEU A 567 -38.52 3.25 -3.45
CA LEU A 567 -38.60 1.80 -3.62
C LEU A 567 -38.34 1.33 -5.07
N LYS A 568 -37.65 2.13 -5.91
CA LYS A 568 -37.24 1.66 -7.24
C LYS A 568 -36.17 0.59 -7.08
N ASN A 569 -36.39 -0.55 -7.69
CA ASN A 569 -35.42 -1.67 -7.68
C ASN A 569 -34.29 -1.47 -8.71
N PRO A 570 -33.01 -1.44 -8.33
CA PRO A 570 -32.51 -1.50 -6.96
C PRO A 570 -32.82 -0.24 -6.15
N ILE A 571 -33.10 -0.43 -4.85
CA ILE A 571 -33.28 0.66 -3.90
C ILE A 571 -31.92 1.31 -3.66
N GLU A 572 -31.82 2.61 -3.93
CA GLU A 572 -30.62 3.39 -3.65
C GLU A 572 -30.68 3.96 -2.23
N THR A 573 -29.72 3.60 -1.38
CA THR A 573 -29.63 4.19 -0.04
C THR A 573 -29.16 5.64 -0.11
N PRO A 574 -29.48 6.48 0.89
CA PRO A 574 -28.72 7.70 1.13
C PRO A 574 -27.25 7.40 1.32
N THR A 575 -26.40 8.42 1.16
CA THR A 575 -24.98 8.27 1.52
C THR A 575 -24.88 7.88 2.99
N THR A 576 -24.20 6.77 3.24
CA THR A 576 -24.01 6.22 4.59
C THR A 576 -23.26 7.22 5.48
N PRO A 577 -23.80 7.57 6.66
CA PRO A 577 -23.03 8.34 7.63
C PRO A 577 -21.74 7.64 8.02
N TYR A 578 -20.73 8.41 8.35
CA TYR A 578 -19.51 7.84 8.91
C TYR A 578 -19.79 7.26 10.31
N GLY A 579 -19.11 6.16 10.64
CA GLY A 579 -19.39 5.39 11.86
C GLY A 579 -20.49 4.35 11.69
N THR A 580 -21.16 4.28 10.54
CA THR A 580 -22.15 3.22 10.26
C THR A 580 -21.45 1.86 10.23
N LYS A 581 -22.05 0.90 10.93
CA LYS A 581 -21.64 -0.51 10.91
C LYS A 581 -22.68 -1.40 10.26
N TYR A 582 -23.97 -1.00 10.33
CA TYR A 582 -25.06 -1.79 9.76
C TYR A 582 -26.04 -0.91 9.00
N ILE A 583 -26.59 -1.47 7.93
CA ILE A 583 -27.80 -0.99 7.27
C ILE A 583 -28.97 -1.82 7.79
N LEU A 584 -30.01 -1.17 8.31
CA LEU A 584 -31.25 -1.78 8.67
C LEU A 584 -32.33 -1.35 7.67
N ALA A 585 -32.89 -2.31 6.91
CA ALA A 585 -33.94 -2.05 5.92
C ALA A 585 -35.15 -2.95 6.19
N TYR A 586 -36.32 -2.33 6.18
CA TYR A 586 -37.57 -2.99 6.59
C TYR A 586 -38.06 -3.98 5.53
N LEU A 587 -38.41 -5.19 5.97
CA LEU A 587 -39.09 -6.21 5.19
C LEU A 587 -40.63 -6.06 5.27
N ASN A 588 -41.36 -6.83 4.47
CA ASN A 588 -42.83 -6.83 4.49
C ASN A 588 -43.38 -7.34 5.84
N ALA A 589 -44.42 -6.65 6.36
CA ALA A 589 -45.07 -6.98 7.64
C ALA A 589 -45.88 -8.30 7.64
N ASN A 590 -46.11 -8.92 6.49
CA ASN A 590 -47.02 -10.08 6.38
C ASN A 590 -46.36 -11.45 6.58
N GLY A 591 -45.18 -11.49 7.12
CA GLY A 591 -44.53 -12.72 7.48
C GLY A 591 -43.32 -13.07 6.64
N TYR A 592 -42.33 -13.58 7.33
CA TYR A 592 -41.21 -14.26 6.81
C TYR A 592 -41.66 -15.58 6.17
N ASP A 593 -41.68 -15.65 4.86
CA ASP A 593 -41.85 -16.89 4.13
C ASP A 593 -40.47 -17.36 3.70
N ASN A 594 -40.10 -18.61 3.95
CA ASN A 594 -38.76 -19.16 3.72
C ASN A 594 -38.25 -19.02 2.27
N ASP A 595 -39.16 -18.75 1.32
CA ASP A 595 -38.81 -18.54 -0.10
C ASP A 595 -38.30 -17.14 -0.47
N ILE A 596 -38.38 -16.17 0.44
CA ILE A 596 -37.92 -14.79 0.21
C ILE A 596 -36.39 -14.69 0.21
N SER A 597 -35.72 -15.71 0.67
CA SER A 597 -34.28 -15.70 1.02
C SER A 597 -33.31 -15.47 -0.13
N ASN A 598 -33.64 -15.89 -1.33
CA ASN A 598 -32.69 -15.98 -2.46
C ASN A 598 -32.68 -14.73 -3.38
N GLY A 599 -33.52 -13.74 -3.15
CA GLY A 599 -33.66 -12.59 -4.05
C GLY A 599 -33.08 -11.28 -3.58
N ILE A 600 -32.59 -11.20 -2.33
CA ILE A 600 -32.05 -9.95 -1.78
C ILE A 600 -30.55 -9.88 -2.02
N VAL A 601 -30.10 -8.80 -2.65
CA VAL A 601 -28.67 -8.46 -2.82
C VAL A 601 -28.42 -7.06 -2.27
N VAL A 602 -27.42 -6.92 -1.43
CA VAL A 602 -26.94 -5.62 -0.93
C VAL A 602 -25.52 -5.42 -1.43
N SER A 603 -25.30 -4.39 -2.23
CA SER A 603 -24.02 -4.15 -2.92
C SER A 603 -23.66 -2.67 -2.97
N LEU A 604 -22.40 -2.39 -3.25
CA LEU A 604 -21.89 -1.06 -3.63
C LEU A 604 -22.17 -0.71 -5.10
N ASP A 605 -22.54 -1.68 -5.91
CA ASP A 605 -22.80 -1.49 -7.35
C ASP A 605 -24.29 -1.35 -7.64
N LYS A 606 -24.62 -0.36 -8.48
CA LYS A 606 -26.00 -0.13 -8.93
C LYS A 606 -26.47 -1.17 -9.95
N THR A 607 -25.55 -1.72 -10.72
CA THR A 607 -25.85 -2.69 -11.81
C THR A 607 -25.83 -4.13 -11.32
N ILE A 608 -26.44 -4.38 -10.18
CA ILE A 608 -26.39 -5.68 -9.50
C ILE A 608 -27.07 -6.77 -10.34
N SER A 609 -26.32 -7.79 -10.75
CA SER A 609 -26.84 -9.13 -11.00
C SER A 609 -26.98 -9.88 -9.67
N TYR A 610 -27.78 -10.96 -9.65
CA TYR A 610 -27.83 -11.79 -8.46
C TYR A 610 -26.46 -12.43 -8.20
N ALA A 611 -25.92 -12.20 -7.02
CA ALA A 611 -24.71 -12.86 -6.52
C ALA A 611 -25.03 -13.55 -5.18
N SER A 612 -24.58 -14.78 -5.00
CA SER A 612 -24.71 -15.47 -3.72
C SER A 612 -23.79 -14.83 -2.69
N TYR A 613 -24.27 -14.77 -1.43
CA TYR A 613 -23.41 -14.33 -0.33
C TYR A 613 -22.24 -15.30 -0.13
N LYS A 614 -21.07 -14.74 0.06
CA LYS A 614 -19.86 -15.44 0.51
C LYS A 614 -19.38 -14.80 1.78
N ASP A 615 -18.92 -15.61 2.74
CA ASP A 615 -18.38 -15.08 3.99
C ASP A 615 -17.15 -14.19 3.69
N PRO A 616 -17.07 -13.03 4.31
CA PRO A 616 -15.91 -12.17 4.17
C PRO A 616 -14.64 -12.82 4.75
N ASN A 617 -13.53 -12.65 4.08
CA ASN A 617 -12.24 -13.08 4.59
C ASN A 617 -11.59 -11.90 5.33
N LYS A 618 -11.47 -12.03 6.66
CA LYS A 618 -10.88 -11.01 7.52
C LYS A 618 -9.59 -11.51 8.14
N LYS A 619 -8.57 -10.66 8.16
CA LYS A 619 -7.33 -10.91 8.89
C LYS A 619 -7.04 -9.79 9.86
N ASP A 620 -6.75 -10.18 11.09
CA ASP A 620 -6.29 -9.31 12.18
C ASP A 620 -4.82 -9.62 12.46
N ILE A 621 -3.95 -8.66 12.19
CA ILE A 621 -2.50 -8.79 12.28
C ILE A 621 -2.04 -8.00 13.51
N LEU A 622 -1.38 -8.68 14.45
CA LEU A 622 -0.92 -8.07 15.70
C LEU A 622 0.56 -7.74 15.61
N ILE A 623 0.89 -6.46 15.72
CA ILE A 623 2.24 -5.92 15.61
C ILE A 623 2.64 -5.18 16.89
N LYS A 624 3.95 -5.06 17.15
CA LYS A 624 4.48 -4.45 18.39
C LYS A 624 4.29 -2.94 18.45
N GLU A 625 4.37 -2.27 17.31
CA GLU A 625 4.22 -0.82 17.17
C GLU A 625 3.33 -0.52 15.97
N PRO A 626 2.59 0.61 15.94
CA PRO A 626 1.84 1.04 14.78
C PRO A 626 2.72 1.11 13.53
N LEU A 627 2.13 1.00 12.35
CA LEU A 627 2.86 1.18 11.10
C LEU A 627 3.00 2.67 10.78
N LYS A 628 4.23 3.14 10.83
CA LYS A 628 4.61 4.52 10.53
C LYS A 628 4.79 4.72 9.02
N GLU A 629 5.09 5.93 8.64
CA GLU A 629 5.45 6.29 7.28
C GLU A 629 6.59 5.41 6.74
N ARG A 630 6.44 4.84 5.54
CA ARG A 630 7.39 3.92 4.86
C ARG A 630 7.57 2.54 5.49
N GLU A 631 6.89 2.23 6.57
CA GLU A 631 6.86 0.88 7.13
C GLU A 631 5.81 0.04 6.39
N TYR A 632 6.03 -1.26 6.31
CA TYR A 632 5.07 -2.15 5.67
C TYR A 632 5.14 -3.57 6.19
N ILE A 633 3.99 -4.25 6.11
CA ILE A 633 3.86 -5.69 6.38
C ILE A 633 3.93 -6.42 5.04
N TYR A 634 4.64 -7.53 5.01
CA TYR A 634 4.78 -8.39 3.84
C TYR A 634 4.98 -9.84 4.26
N GLU A 635 4.77 -10.75 3.35
CA GLU A 635 5.07 -12.17 3.54
C GLU A 635 6.37 -12.53 2.85
N ASP A 636 7.19 -13.31 3.51
CA ASP A 636 8.43 -13.87 2.97
C ASP A 636 8.65 -15.26 3.52
N ASN A 637 8.65 -16.27 2.61
CA ASN A 637 8.87 -17.67 2.91
C ASN A 637 7.94 -18.24 4.00
N GLY A 638 6.65 -17.92 3.95
CA GLY A 638 5.64 -18.39 4.89
C GLY A 638 5.70 -17.72 6.26
N GLN A 639 6.37 -16.58 6.36
CA GLN A 639 6.39 -15.74 7.55
C GLN A 639 5.89 -14.34 7.20
N VAL A 640 4.99 -13.82 7.99
CA VAL A 640 4.58 -12.41 7.92
C VAL A 640 5.59 -11.57 8.71
N LYS A 641 6.11 -10.55 8.07
CA LYS A 641 7.15 -9.66 8.59
C LYS A 641 6.73 -8.22 8.49
N VAL A 642 7.22 -7.38 9.40
CA VAL A 642 7.11 -5.92 9.32
C VAL A 642 8.49 -5.35 9.02
N TYR A 643 8.62 -4.66 7.89
CA TYR A 643 9.81 -3.89 7.56
C TYR A 643 9.69 -2.49 8.15
N ARG A 644 10.62 -2.11 9.00
CA ARG A 644 10.63 -0.84 9.72
C ARG A 644 11.89 -0.03 9.41
N PRO A 645 11.87 0.77 8.36
CA PRO A 645 12.96 1.70 8.03
C PRO A 645 12.89 2.99 8.81
N THR A 646 11.86 3.17 9.65
CA THR A 646 11.60 4.41 10.39
C THR A 646 11.43 4.14 11.87
N LYS A 647 11.61 5.19 12.68
CA LYS A 647 11.37 5.17 14.13
C LYS A 647 10.79 6.52 14.56
N GLN A 648 10.07 6.51 15.66
CA GLN A 648 9.54 7.71 16.27
C GLN A 648 10.41 8.16 17.45
N TYR A 649 10.62 9.48 17.58
CA TYR A 649 11.30 10.10 18.71
C TYR A 649 10.59 11.39 19.10
N THR A 650 10.58 11.72 20.39
CA THR A 650 9.99 12.96 20.89
C THR A 650 11.04 13.77 21.61
N PHE A 651 11.33 14.95 21.08
CA PHE A 651 12.20 15.93 21.73
C PHE A 651 11.45 16.59 22.89
N THR A 652 12.07 16.56 24.05
CA THR A 652 11.50 17.08 25.30
C THR A 652 12.30 18.24 25.89
N GLY A 653 13.40 18.64 25.23
CA GLY A 653 14.34 19.65 25.74
C GLY A 653 15.36 19.11 26.77
N ASN A 654 15.38 17.78 26.96
CA ASN A 654 16.39 17.11 27.82
C ASN A 654 17.56 16.53 27.02
N GLU A 655 17.53 16.65 25.70
CA GLU A 655 18.56 16.16 24.79
C GLU A 655 19.90 16.81 25.09
N THR A 656 20.96 16.02 25.14
CA THR A 656 22.30 16.45 25.53
C THR A 656 23.12 16.97 24.36
N SER A 657 22.85 16.51 23.15
CA SER A 657 23.59 16.77 21.93
C SER A 657 23.11 17.99 21.12
N ILE A 658 22.32 18.89 21.74
CA ILE A 658 21.85 20.10 21.04
C ILE A 658 23.00 21.06 20.80
N ILE A 659 23.22 21.40 19.53
CA ILE A 659 24.25 22.34 19.09
C ILE A 659 23.62 23.47 18.27
N LYS A 660 24.06 24.69 18.52
CA LYS A 660 23.62 25.87 17.77
C LYS A 660 24.39 26.00 16.47
N TRP A 661 23.69 26.24 15.37
CA TRP A 661 24.34 26.59 14.10
C TRP A 661 24.87 28.03 14.08
N ALA A 662 26.06 28.19 13.49
CA ALA A 662 26.71 29.48 13.41
C ALA A 662 26.08 30.43 12.36
N THR A 663 25.40 29.93 11.34
CA THR A 663 24.95 30.75 10.20
C THR A 663 23.61 30.25 9.63
N VAL A 664 22.54 30.96 9.88
CA VAL A 664 21.27 30.88 9.14
C VAL A 664 21.21 32.12 8.23
N LYS A 665 20.82 31.94 6.96
CA LYS A 665 20.82 33.05 5.97
C LYS A 665 19.87 34.21 6.33
N ASP A 666 18.79 33.93 7.05
CA ASP A 666 17.81 34.91 7.50
C ASP A 666 18.05 35.22 8.98
N GLU A 667 18.36 36.50 9.29
CA GLU A 667 18.67 36.97 10.64
C GLU A 667 17.52 36.79 11.64
N ASN A 668 16.29 36.61 11.18
CA ASN A 668 15.13 36.38 12.05
C ASN A 668 15.06 34.95 12.58
N PHE A 669 15.84 34.06 12.02
CA PHE A 669 15.85 32.64 12.36
C PHE A 669 17.14 32.22 13.05
N ILE A 670 17.06 31.07 13.73
CA ILE A 670 18.19 30.43 14.38
C ILE A 670 18.11 28.92 14.14
N GLY A 671 19.26 28.30 13.88
CA GLY A 671 19.36 26.88 13.61
C GLY A 671 19.97 26.10 14.77
N PHE A 672 19.46 24.92 15.00
CA PHE A 672 19.99 23.93 15.93
C PHE A 672 20.10 22.58 15.22
N TYR A 673 21.03 21.77 15.66
CA TYR A 673 21.06 20.36 15.28
C TYR A 673 21.24 19.48 16.52
N ILE A 674 20.60 18.32 16.47
CA ILE A 674 20.62 17.28 17.51
C ILE A 674 21.20 16.02 16.87
N THR A 675 22.27 15.48 17.46
CA THR A 675 23.02 14.37 16.88
C THR A 675 22.41 13.01 17.23
N ASN A 676 22.98 11.96 16.64
CA ASN A 676 22.65 10.58 16.93
C ASN A 676 22.97 10.12 18.36
N ASP A 677 23.67 10.93 19.16
CA ASP A 677 23.86 10.64 20.59
C ASP A 677 22.53 10.58 21.36
N ASP A 678 21.58 11.44 21.00
CA ASP A 678 20.22 11.41 21.57
C ASP A 678 19.22 10.62 20.69
N ILE A 679 19.48 10.50 19.38
CA ILE A 679 18.56 9.87 18.42
C ILE A 679 19.18 8.58 17.86
N PRO A 680 18.84 7.41 18.39
CA PRO A 680 19.52 6.16 18.07
C PRO A 680 19.28 5.74 16.61
N ASN A 681 20.31 5.23 15.95
CA ASN A 681 20.29 4.67 14.60
C ASN A 681 19.79 5.68 13.54
N LEU A 682 20.10 6.97 13.71
CA LEU A 682 19.71 8.01 12.75
C LEU A 682 20.51 7.86 11.45
N THR A 683 19.84 7.97 10.30
CA THR A 683 20.53 7.91 9.01
C THR A 683 21.47 9.09 8.80
N SER A 684 22.63 8.82 8.18
CA SER A 684 23.55 9.87 7.74
C SER A 684 23.12 10.55 6.44
N LYS A 685 22.23 9.89 5.69
CA LYS A 685 21.75 10.40 4.41
C LYS A 685 20.70 11.49 4.63
N ARG A 686 20.70 12.46 3.71
CA ARG A 686 19.63 13.45 3.70
C ARG A 686 18.27 12.77 3.54
N SER A 687 17.35 13.05 4.44
CA SER A 687 16.01 12.49 4.41
C SER A 687 14.99 13.48 4.97
N LEU A 688 13.76 13.31 4.55
CA LEU A 688 12.62 14.00 5.10
C LEU A 688 12.14 13.28 6.36
N VAL A 689 11.58 14.05 7.28
CA VAL A 689 10.93 13.55 8.50
C VAL A 689 9.47 13.99 8.53
N VAL A 690 8.61 13.19 9.15
CA VAL A 690 7.29 13.68 9.56
C VAL A 690 7.43 14.28 10.95
N CYS A 691 7.00 15.52 11.13
CA CYS A 691 7.14 16.25 12.38
C CYS A 691 5.87 17.03 12.72
N ASN A 692 5.47 17.02 13.98
CA ASN A 692 4.27 17.72 14.43
C ASN A 692 4.43 19.25 14.53
N ASN A 693 5.66 19.77 14.72
CA ASN A 693 5.91 21.21 15.00
C ASN A 693 6.70 21.93 13.91
N PHE A 694 7.26 21.22 12.94
CA PHE A 694 8.08 21.79 11.88
C PHE A 694 7.73 21.16 10.53
N PRO A 695 7.59 21.97 9.45
CA PRO A 695 7.52 21.42 8.11
C PRO A 695 8.84 20.75 7.75
N SER A 696 8.75 19.58 7.15
CA SER A 696 9.91 18.83 6.65
C SER A 696 10.33 19.36 5.29
N VAL A 697 11.61 19.58 5.08
CA VAL A 697 12.16 20.07 3.81
C VAL A 697 13.37 19.26 3.36
N ASP A 698 13.59 19.22 2.07
CA ASP A 698 14.83 18.69 1.50
C ASP A 698 15.75 19.87 1.15
N GLY A 699 16.62 20.25 2.10
CA GLY A 699 17.68 21.20 1.82
C GLY A 699 17.81 22.40 2.73
N VAL A 700 18.12 23.58 2.18
CA VAL A 700 18.65 24.74 2.91
C VAL A 700 17.65 25.34 3.90
N ILE A 701 18.12 25.55 5.12
CA ILE A 701 17.40 26.23 6.19
C ILE A 701 17.38 27.74 5.91
N THR A 702 16.21 28.25 5.55
CA THR A 702 16.00 29.68 5.36
C THR A 702 14.79 30.22 6.15
N LYS A 703 13.98 29.31 6.71
CA LYS A 703 12.77 29.61 7.46
C LYS A 703 12.49 28.47 8.43
N ARG A 704 11.44 28.54 9.24
CA ARG A 704 11.02 27.46 10.14
C ARG A 704 10.88 26.15 9.38
N ASN A 705 11.73 25.18 9.67
CA ASN A 705 11.73 23.87 9.04
C ASN A 705 12.62 22.86 9.78
N MET A 706 12.56 21.59 9.31
CA MET A 706 13.37 20.50 9.84
C MET A 706 13.82 19.58 8.68
N TYR A 707 15.02 19.02 8.79
CA TYR A 707 15.51 17.95 7.93
C TYR A 707 16.58 17.10 8.63
N ILE A 708 16.86 15.92 8.09
CA ILE A 708 17.92 15.04 8.54
C ILE A 708 19.10 15.14 7.55
N ALA A 709 20.31 15.29 8.06
CA ALA A 709 21.54 15.13 7.30
C ALA A 709 22.72 14.91 8.25
N ALA A 710 23.73 14.18 7.78
CA ALA A 710 25.00 13.98 8.50
C ALA A 710 24.82 13.50 9.96
N ASN A 711 23.98 12.49 10.15
CA ASN A 711 23.65 11.92 11.48
C ASN A 711 23.06 12.92 12.47
N SER A 712 22.40 13.96 12.00
CA SER A 712 21.75 14.94 12.85
C SER A 712 20.39 15.34 12.32
N VAL A 713 19.50 15.69 13.24
CA VAL A 713 18.24 16.39 12.96
C VAL A 713 18.51 17.89 13.04
N ASN A 714 18.32 18.56 11.93
CA ASN A 714 18.56 19.98 11.75
C ASN A 714 17.23 20.74 11.86
N ILE A 715 17.15 21.70 12.77
CA ILE A 715 15.92 22.43 13.08
C ILE A 715 16.20 23.93 12.94
N CYS A 716 15.33 24.64 12.26
CA CYS A 716 15.33 26.09 12.18
C CYS A 716 14.04 26.65 12.77
N ILE A 717 14.17 27.64 13.63
CA ILE A 717 13.04 28.26 14.33
C ILE A 717 13.22 29.79 14.37
N GLU A 718 12.11 30.52 14.47
CA GLU A 718 12.12 31.96 14.67
C GLU A 718 12.77 32.33 16.02
N LYS A 719 13.68 33.29 15.99
CA LYS A 719 14.27 33.83 17.25
C LYS A 719 13.21 34.36 18.19
N SER A 720 12.14 34.96 17.66
CA SER A 720 11.00 35.49 18.42
C SER A 720 10.17 34.42 19.12
N ALA A 721 10.28 33.17 18.71
CA ALA A 721 9.59 32.06 19.39
C ALA A 721 10.33 31.57 20.65
N LEU A 722 11.59 31.95 20.81
CA LEU A 722 12.44 31.54 21.94
C LEU A 722 12.53 32.65 22.99
N ALA A 723 12.56 32.25 24.25
CA ALA A 723 12.78 33.20 25.36
C ALA A 723 14.16 33.85 25.26
N THR A 724 15.17 33.07 24.88
CA THR A 724 16.52 33.53 24.53
C THR A 724 16.96 32.83 23.22
N PRO A 725 17.65 33.50 22.27
CA PRO A 725 18.07 32.91 21.01
C PRO A 725 19.36 32.08 21.15
N ASP A 726 19.32 31.09 22.04
CA ASP A 726 20.40 30.19 22.39
C ASP A 726 19.87 28.74 22.64
N ILE A 727 20.78 27.87 23.06
CA ILE A 727 20.47 26.45 23.34
C ILE A 727 19.47 26.33 24.48
N GLU A 728 19.61 27.13 25.53
CA GLU A 728 18.73 27.08 26.72
C GLU A 728 17.31 27.55 26.38
N GLY A 729 17.18 28.60 25.58
CA GLY A 729 15.89 29.06 25.07
C GLY A 729 15.23 28.02 24.18
N PHE A 730 16.01 27.30 23.37
CA PHE A 730 15.50 26.22 22.54
C PHE A 730 15.08 24.99 23.36
N ARG A 731 15.85 24.63 24.39
CA ARG A 731 15.47 23.60 25.36
C ARG A 731 14.15 23.92 26.08
N ALA A 732 14.03 25.18 26.57
CA ALA A 732 12.81 25.64 27.20
C ALA A 732 11.61 25.58 26.23
N TRP A 733 11.83 25.91 24.95
CA TRP A 733 10.80 25.84 23.94
C TRP A 733 10.37 24.39 23.69
N LEU A 734 11.29 23.44 23.53
CA LEU A 734 10.99 22.01 23.37
C LEU A 734 10.24 21.42 24.57
N LYS A 735 10.58 21.86 25.83
CA LYS A 735 9.83 21.47 27.03
C LYS A 735 8.38 21.93 26.97
N ALA A 736 8.15 23.16 26.49
CA ALA A 736 6.81 23.73 26.35
C ALA A 736 6.07 23.18 25.11
N ASN A 737 6.80 22.72 24.08
CA ASN A 737 6.29 22.22 22.81
C ASN A 737 6.95 20.88 22.47
N PRO A 738 6.59 19.77 23.14
CA PRO A 738 7.16 18.46 22.82
C PRO A 738 7.05 18.18 21.34
N THR A 739 8.18 17.88 20.71
CA THR A 739 8.28 17.78 19.26
C THR A 739 8.53 16.35 18.86
N THR A 740 7.52 15.72 18.28
CA THR A 740 7.58 14.33 17.85
C THR A 740 7.93 14.25 16.37
N ILE A 741 8.87 13.38 16.05
CA ILE A 741 9.29 13.10 14.68
C ILE A 741 9.16 11.60 14.36
N VAL A 742 8.89 11.29 13.10
CA VAL A 742 9.13 9.97 12.52
C VAL A 742 10.31 10.11 11.57
N TYR A 743 11.42 9.45 11.87
CA TYR A 743 12.69 9.62 11.17
C TYR A 743 13.18 8.31 10.55
N GLN A 744 14.01 8.42 9.52
CA GLN A 744 14.60 7.28 8.84
C GLN A 744 15.79 6.73 9.61
N LEU A 745 15.80 5.42 9.79
CA LEU A 745 16.92 4.67 10.39
C LEU A 745 18.08 4.54 9.39
N ALA A 746 19.30 4.46 9.90
CA ALA A 746 20.48 4.08 9.13
C ALA A 746 20.38 2.61 8.69
N GLU A 747 19.93 1.76 9.60
CA GLU A 747 19.72 0.33 9.39
C GLU A 747 18.26 -0.01 9.74
N PRO A 748 17.45 -0.41 8.75
CA PRO A 748 16.09 -0.87 8.99
C PRO A 748 16.04 -2.09 9.89
N THR A 749 14.94 -2.24 10.61
CA THR A 749 14.67 -3.43 11.42
C THR A 749 13.53 -4.25 10.81
N VAL A 750 13.50 -5.54 11.12
CA VAL A 750 12.45 -6.46 10.70
C VAL A 750 11.83 -7.10 11.94
N GLU A 751 10.52 -7.03 12.04
CA GLU A 751 9.73 -7.69 13.07
C GLU A 751 9.03 -8.91 12.46
N ILE A 752 9.02 -10.05 13.16
CA ILE A 752 8.21 -11.22 12.80
C ILE A 752 6.85 -11.09 13.46
N VAL A 753 5.80 -11.23 12.68
CA VAL A 753 4.42 -11.28 13.17
C VAL A 753 4.11 -12.69 13.63
N GLU A 754 3.72 -12.85 14.90
CA GLU A 754 3.56 -14.17 15.52
C GLU A 754 2.17 -14.77 15.33
N ASN A 755 1.14 -13.95 15.22
CA ASN A 755 -0.25 -14.38 15.15
C ASN A 755 -0.76 -14.65 13.72
N CYS A 756 0.04 -14.37 12.71
CA CYS A 756 -0.37 -14.46 11.32
C CYS A 756 0.80 -14.98 10.47
N VAL A 757 0.56 -16.02 9.70
CA VAL A 757 1.56 -16.64 8.81
C VAL A 757 1.34 -16.28 7.34
N ASP A 758 0.21 -15.63 7.02
CA ASP A 758 -0.24 -15.32 5.69
C ASP A 758 -1.18 -14.11 5.72
N ILE A 759 -0.95 -13.14 4.85
CA ILE A 759 -1.73 -11.89 4.75
C ILE A 759 -2.56 -11.79 3.48
N ASP A 760 -2.42 -12.74 2.55
CA ASP A 760 -3.23 -12.77 1.35
C ASP A 760 -4.71 -13.02 1.67
N LEU A 761 -5.58 -12.32 0.95
CA LEU A 761 -7.03 -12.37 1.14
C LEU A 761 -7.71 -13.16 0.02
N ASP A 762 -8.84 -13.77 0.35
CA ASP A 762 -9.65 -14.47 -0.63
C ASP A 762 -10.23 -13.51 -1.66
N THR A 763 -10.29 -13.95 -2.90
CA THR A 763 -10.96 -13.27 -4.00
C THR A 763 -12.25 -14.00 -4.37
N TYR A 764 -13.22 -13.25 -4.86
CA TYR A 764 -14.57 -13.74 -5.20
C TYR A 764 -14.83 -13.56 -6.67
N GLN A 765 -15.72 -14.38 -7.21
CA GLN A 765 -16.05 -14.35 -8.62
C GLN A 765 -16.65 -12.99 -9.02
N GLU A 766 -16.24 -12.48 -10.18
CA GLU A 766 -16.63 -11.25 -10.83
C GLU A 766 -16.13 -9.99 -10.13
N LYS A 767 -16.36 -9.84 -8.85
CA LYS A 767 -16.00 -8.62 -8.13
C LYS A 767 -15.62 -8.90 -6.68
N THR A 768 -14.45 -8.37 -6.29
CA THR A 768 -13.97 -8.43 -4.91
C THR A 768 -13.70 -7.03 -4.38
N TYR A 769 -14.12 -6.79 -3.17
CA TYR A 769 -13.87 -5.53 -2.45
C TYR A 769 -12.86 -5.79 -1.34
N PHE A 770 -11.82 -4.96 -1.30
CA PHE A 770 -10.78 -5.01 -0.29
C PHE A 770 -10.80 -3.74 0.54
N ASN A 771 -10.79 -3.90 1.86
CA ASN A 771 -10.91 -2.79 2.79
C ASN A 771 -9.91 -2.92 3.93
N ILE A 772 -9.37 -1.78 4.35
CA ILE A 772 -8.69 -1.63 5.63
C ILE A 772 -9.73 -1.14 6.64
N LEU A 773 -9.86 -1.83 7.77
CA LEU A 773 -10.91 -1.54 8.77
C LEU A 773 -10.44 -0.60 9.89
N ASN A 774 -9.17 -0.24 9.91
CA ASN A 774 -8.59 0.66 10.91
C ASN A 774 -9.08 2.12 10.71
N SER A 775 -9.18 2.85 11.80
CA SER A 775 -9.61 4.26 11.81
C SER A 775 -8.63 5.19 11.08
N ILE A 776 -7.34 4.88 11.15
CA ILE A 776 -6.30 5.48 10.30
C ILE A 776 -5.75 4.35 9.43
N PRO A 777 -6.19 4.25 8.18
CA PRO A 777 -5.72 3.19 7.29
C PRO A 777 -4.36 3.54 6.67
N GLY A 778 -3.62 2.49 6.33
CA GLY A 778 -2.54 2.56 5.36
C GLY A 778 -3.03 2.28 3.94
N SER A 779 -2.22 1.63 3.13
CA SER A 779 -2.61 1.15 1.80
C SER A 779 -2.23 -0.31 1.60
N LEU A 780 -2.96 -0.96 0.71
CA LEU A 780 -2.72 -2.34 0.26
C LEU A 780 -2.14 -2.30 -1.15
N ASP A 781 -1.12 -3.08 -1.39
CA ASP A 781 -0.64 -3.41 -2.73
C ASP A 781 -0.72 -4.92 -2.89
N PHE A 782 -1.32 -5.40 -3.95
CA PHE A 782 -1.45 -6.83 -4.22
C PHE A 782 -1.84 -7.09 -5.66
N LYS A 783 -1.74 -8.36 -6.06
CA LYS A 783 -2.26 -8.87 -7.33
C LYS A 783 -3.49 -9.72 -7.08
N VAL A 784 -4.42 -9.70 -8.03
CA VAL A 784 -5.59 -10.58 -8.01
C VAL A 784 -5.63 -11.45 -9.25
N PRO A 785 -6.08 -12.72 -9.17
CA PRO A 785 -6.37 -13.52 -10.35
C PRO A 785 -7.57 -12.91 -11.10
N SER A 786 -7.38 -12.54 -12.36
CA SER A 786 -8.36 -11.77 -13.13
C SER A 786 -8.87 -12.50 -14.36
N ASN A 787 -9.21 -13.72 -14.35
CA ASN A 787 -9.99 -14.52 -15.29
C ASN A 787 -9.52 -16.00 -15.39
N ILE A 788 -10.27 -16.81 -16.15
CA ILE A 788 -10.01 -18.26 -16.31
C ILE A 788 -8.59 -18.57 -16.77
N GLY A 789 -7.96 -17.70 -17.52
CA GLY A 789 -6.65 -18.02 -17.98
C GLY A 789 -5.53 -17.78 -16.97
N SER A 790 -5.61 -16.80 -16.01
CA SER A 790 -4.66 -16.75 -14.89
C SER A 790 -4.76 -18.01 -14.05
N LEU A 791 -5.98 -18.54 -13.86
CA LEU A 791 -6.19 -19.81 -13.17
C LEU A 791 -5.55 -20.96 -13.96
N VAL A 792 -5.72 -21.00 -15.27
CA VAL A 792 -5.10 -22.03 -16.14
C VAL A 792 -3.58 -21.90 -16.13
N GLN A 793 -3.02 -20.70 -16.16
CA GLN A 793 -1.57 -20.48 -16.05
C GLN A 793 -1.04 -20.83 -14.66
N SER A 794 -1.76 -20.47 -13.60
CA SER A 794 -1.41 -20.86 -12.23
C SER A 794 -1.45 -22.36 -12.06
N ASN A 795 -2.52 -23.01 -12.53
CA ASN A 795 -2.64 -24.46 -12.52
C ASN A 795 -1.59 -25.15 -13.39
N ALA A 796 -1.27 -24.59 -14.56
CA ALA A 796 -0.20 -25.10 -15.41
C ALA A 796 1.17 -24.98 -14.74
N LYS A 797 1.41 -23.89 -14.01
CA LYS A 797 2.63 -23.71 -13.22
C LYS A 797 2.70 -24.70 -12.06
N GLU A 798 1.61 -24.92 -11.34
CA GLU A 798 1.53 -25.93 -10.29
C GLU A 798 1.71 -27.36 -10.84
N ILE A 799 1.10 -27.68 -11.97
CA ILE A 799 1.28 -28.95 -12.67
C ILE A 799 2.75 -29.13 -13.08
N ASN A 800 3.41 -28.09 -13.58
CA ASN A 800 4.83 -28.14 -13.88
C ASN A 800 5.68 -28.36 -12.62
N ASN A 801 5.40 -27.66 -11.55
CA ASN A 801 6.08 -27.85 -10.26
C ASN A 801 5.89 -29.29 -9.72
N ILE A 802 4.67 -29.83 -9.81
CA ILE A 802 4.36 -31.23 -9.46
C ILE A 802 5.12 -32.19 -10.35
N ASN A 803 5.16 -31.96 -11.67
CA ASN A 803 5.92 -32.77 -12.62
C ASN A 803 7.43 -32.71 -12.33
N GLU A 804 7.97 -31.54 -12.03
CA GLU A 804 9.36 -31.39 -11.60
C GLU A 804 9.64 -32.13 -10.29
N PHE A 805 8.73 -32.05 -9.33
CA PHE A 805 8.83 -32.81 -8.08
C PHE A 805 8.78 -34.32 -8.31
N ILE A 806 7.86 -34.80 -9.16
CA ILE A 806 7.76 -36.21 -9.56
C ILE A 806 9.08 -36.66 -10.22
N ASN A 807 9.57 -35.89 -11.19
CA ASN A 807 10.76 -36.25 -11.96
C ASN A 807 12.05 -36.16 -11.16
N ASN A 808 12.18 -35.13 -10.34
CA ASN A 808 13.43 -34.86 -9.62
C ASN A 808 13.55 -35.60 -8.31
N PHE A 809 12.43 -35.96 -7.66
CA PHE A 809 12.43 -36.62 -6.36
C PHE A 809 11.82 -38.01 -6.40
N ILE A 810 10.57 -38.16 -6.88
CA ILE A 810 9.86 -39.43 -6.76
C ILE A 810 10.44 -40.47 -7.71
N LEU A 811 10.66 -40.14 -8.99
CA LEU A 811 11.21 -41.09 -9.95
C LEU A 811 12.64 -41.47 -9.67
N LYS A 812 13.46 -40.53 -9.13
CA LYS A 812 14.83 -40.84 -8.69
C LYS A 812 14.83 -41.76 -7.47
N ALA A 813 13.99 -41.49 -6.48
CA ALA A 813 13.84 -42.35 -5.30
C ALA A 813 13.35 -43.76 -5.66
N LEU A 814 12.38 -43.87 -6.56
CA LEU A 814 11.88 -45.16 -7.09
C LEU A 814 12.96 -45.91 -7.86
N LEU A 815 13.80 -45.20 -8.64
CA LEU A 815 14.90 -45.80 -9.39
C LEU A 815 16.00 -46.35 -8.42
N GLU A 816 16.30 -45.61 -7.37
CA GLU A 816 17.24 -46.08 -6.33
C GLU A 816 16.66 -47.24 -5.52
N MET A 817 15.39 -47.16 -5.09
CA MET A 817 14.71 -48.28 -4.46
C MET A 817 14.69 -49.55 -5.36
N ASN A 818 14.47 -49.40 -6.66
CA ASN A 818 14.53 -50.53 -7.58
C ASN A 818 15.94 -51.10 -7.73
N LYS A 819 16.99 -50.26 -7.77
CA LYS A 819 18.38 -50.70 -7.73
C LYS A 819 18.71 -51.47 -6.47
N ASP A 820 18.30 -50.95 -5.32
CA ASP A 820 18.51 -51.61 -4.03
C ASP A 820 17.75 -52.92 -3.94
N LEU A 821 16.50 -52.96 -4.43
CA LEU A 821 15.69 -54.14 -4.51
C LEU A 821 16.34 -55.20 -5.42
N ALA A 822 16.88 -54.80 -6.57
CA ALA A 822 17.62 -55.67 -7.50
C ALA A 822 18.90 -56.21 -6.83
N ALA A 823 19.65 -55.36 -6.11
CA ALA A 823 20.83 -55.78 -5.37
C ALA A 823 20.49 -56.76 -4.23
N ILE A 824 19.37 -56.53 -3.52
CA ILE A 824 18.86 -57.44 -2.48
C ILE A 824 18.44 -58.78 -3.09
N LYS A 825 17.73 -58.79 -4.25
CA LYS A 825 17.34 -59.97 -4.98
C LYS A 825 18.56 -60.80 -5.43
N ILE A 826 19.57 -60.13 -6.00
CA ILE A 826 20.83 -60.78 -6.41
C ILE A 826 21.56 -61.37 -5.19
N LYS A 827 21.63 -60.59 -4.07
CA LYS A 827 22.32 -61.05 -2.84
C LYS A 827 21.64 -62.26 -2.20
N ASN A 828 20.30 -62.36 -2.37
CA ASN A 828 19.49 -63.48 -1.81
C ASN A 828 19.21 -64.60 -2.79
N GLY A 829 19.84 -64.61 -3.99
CA GLY A 829 19.63 -65.65 -5.01
C GLY A 829 18.20 -65.73 -5.58
N LEU A 830 17.46 -64.64 -5.53
CA LEU A 830 16.12 -64.49 -6.03
C LEU A 830 16.22 -63.84 -7.43
N ASN A 831 15.86 -64.57 -8.49
CA ASN A 831 15.76 -64.04 -9.84
C ASN A 831 14.52 -63.17 -10.05
#